data_d7bb3fab7dd71cd10ee7b647a4652993
#
_entry.id   d7bb3fab7dd71cd10ee7b647a4652993
#
_cell.length_a   1.000
_cell.length_b   1.000
_cell.length_c   1.000
_cell.angle_alpha   90.00
_cell.angle_beta   90.00
_cell.angle_gamma   90.00
#
_symmetry.space_group_name_H-M   'P 1'
#
loop_
_entity.id
_entity.type
_entity.pdbx_description
1 polymer ?
#
loop_
_entity_poly.entity_id
_entity_poly.type
_entity_poly.pdbx_seq_one_letter_code
_entity_poly.pdbx_strand_id
1 'polypeptide(L)'
;MAERDKIIIQGAREHNLKNINVEIPRNQLVVITGLSGSGKSSLAFDTLYAEGQRRYVESLSAYARQFLGLMEKPDVDFIEGLSPAISIEQKTASRNPRSTVGTVTEIYDYLRLLFARIGKPHCYQCGKPIERQTVQQIVDAVMALPQGTRFQVLAPVVRGRKGEYAQLFEEARRDGFVRVRVDGEVRDLASEIKLEKNYKHNIEIVVDRLIAEPGIKTRLTDSIETALNLASGLVLIDVIGQEEIMFSEHYACVDCGISMEELAPRMFSFNSPYGACKTCNGLGTRMEVDPNLVIEDENLSISEGAISVWGENRDGWYYNQLKSVAREYGFSLDQPWKTLTEEQKHVVLYGTGDRELKFTYERGNGRIQAEFYGKFEGVIPNLERRYKQTDSNYIRQWIEGFMNVRPCPACKGARLRPEVLSVTIQGKNIYDVTRLSIGEAAKFFNDLKLTEREQQIVHQILKEIRQRLGFLLNVGLDYITLDRNAGTLSGGEAQRIRLATQIGSQLVGVLYILDEPSIGLHQRDNARLINTLKNLRNLGNTVVVVEHDQETIESADWVIDLGPRAGIHGGEVVAAGPPNLIAANDKSLTGAYLSGRKRIPIPKKRRPGSGQSLRIYGARGNNLKNLDVEFPLGKLIVVTGVSGSGKSTLINETLYAALAREIMRAKTTPLPYDRLSGLEHIDKVIDIDQSPIGRTPRSNPATYTGLFTPIRDLFSQLSEAKIRGYKPGRFSFNVKGGRCEACQGDGIIKIEMHFLPDVYVTCEVCKGKRYNRETLEIKYKGKSIADVLDMTVEEALEFFAHIPVIKRKLQTLYDVGLGYIHLGQQATTLSGGEAQRVKLAAELSKVATGRTVYILDEPTTGLHFEDIKMLLGVLNRLVDKGNTVIVIEHNLDVIKTADWIIDLGPEGGDAGGRIVATGTPEQVAEVKESYTGQFIRRLLEKESAESVPTSAA
;
A
#
# COMPACT_ATOMS: atom_id res chain seq x y z
N MET A 1 36.38 28.17 10.67
CA MET A 1 35.49 27.93 11.80
C MET A 1 35.75 26.50 12.24
N ALA A 2 36.12 26.24 13.49
CA ALA A 2 36.26 24.90 14.02
C ALA A 2 34.90 24.19 13.86
N GLU A 3 34.84 23.03 13.19
CA GLU A 3 33.65 22.20 13.12
C GLU A 3 33.26 21.84 14.56
N ARG A 4 32.08 22.26 14.98
CA ARG A 4 31.59 21.89 16.32
C ARG A 4 31.19 20.41 16.28
N ASP A 5 31.79 19.62 17.15
CA ASP A 5 31.61 18.15 17.21
C ASP A 5 30.24 17.74 17.77
N LYS A 6 29.38 18.70 18.16
CA LYS A 6 28.10 18.42 18.82
C LYS A 6 26.97 19.32 18.33
N ILE A 7 25.75 18.83 18.36
CA ILE A 7 24.50 19.60 18.32
C ILE A 7 24.11 19.86 19.76
N ILE A 8 23.90 21.14 20.12
CA ILE A 8 23.58 21.57 21.48
C ILE A 8 22.15 22.11 21.48
N ILE A 9 21.26 21.48 22.24
CA ILE A 9 19.87 21.90 22.44
C ILE A 9 19.76 22.45 23.87
N GLN A 10 19.23 23.65 24.04
CA GLN A 10 19.01 24.28 25.36
C GLN A 10 17.55 24.70 25.48
N GLY A 11 16.94 24.35 26.60
CA GLY A 11 15.62 24.79 26.98
C GLY A 11 14.50 24.25 26.14
N ALA A 12 14.55 22.98 25.71
CA ALA A 12 13.47 22.35 24.93
C ALA A 12 12.25 22.08 25.83
N ARG A 13 11.07 22.61 25.40
CA ARG A 13 9.79 22.57 26.14
C ARG A 13 8.61 22.08 25.31
N GLU A 14 8.87 21.52 24.09
CA GLU A 14 7.78 21.00 23.25
C GLU A 14 7.00 19.90 23.97
N HIS A 15 5.68 20.00 23.92
CA HIS A 15 4.74 19.06 24.54
C HIS A 15 5.04 18.82 26.03
N ASN A 16 5.55 17.62 26.37
CA ASN A 16 5.84 17.24 27.75
C ASN A 16 7.31 17.41 28.16
N LEU A 17 8.17 17.97 27.31
CA LEU A 17 9.58 18.20 27.63
C LEU A 17 9.72 19.28 28.72
N LYS A 18 10.49 18.97 29.75
CA LYS A 18 10.65 19.81 30.95
C LYS A 18 11.88 20.70 30.91
N ASN A 19 11.91 21.61 29.94
CA ASN A 19 13.03 22.58 29.80
C ASN A 19 14.39 21.87 29.74
N ILE A 20 14.52 20.85 28.92
CA ILE A 20 15.69 19.97 28.92
C ILE A 20 16.83 20.55 28.08
N ASN A 21 18.07 20.24 28.53
CA ASN A 21 19.29 20.51 27.78
C ASN A 21 19.90 19.18 27.32
N VAL A 22 20.24 19.10 26.02
CA VAL A 22 20.74 17.87 25.41
C VAL A 22 21.92 18.17 24.49
N GLU A 23 22.97 17.37 24.59
CA GLU A 23 24.11 17.40 23.66
C GLU A 23 24.07 16.12 22.81
N ILE A 24 24.09 16.28 21.49
CA ILE A 24 24.07 15.17 20.52
C ILE A 24 25.40 15.19 19.77
N PRO A 25 26.25 14.17 19.87
CA PRO A 25 27.49 14.11 19.10
C PRO A 25 27.22 14.01 17.59
N ARG A 26 27.98 14.76 16.79
CA ARG A 26 27.86 14.71 15.31
C ARG A 26 28.61 13.50 14.75
N ASN A 27 28.23 13.08 13.54
CA ASN A 27 28.82 11.96 12.81
C ASN A 27 28.80 10.65 13.59
N GLN A 28 27.75 10.46 14.42
CA GLN A 28 27.52 9.27 15.23
C GLN A 28 26.11 8.72 15.02
N LEU A 29 25.94 7.45 15.36
CA LEU A 29 24.64 6.81 15.48
C LEU A 29 24.11 7.05 16.90
N VAL A 30 23.11 7.91 17.03
CA VAL A 30 22.50 8.32 18.30
C VAL A 30 21.13 7.69 18.42
N VAL A 31 20.87 7.01 19.53
CA VAL A 31 19.54 6.44 19.80
C VAL A 31 18.85 7.23 20.90
N ILE A 32 17.62 7.67 20.65
CA ILE A 32 16.72 8.27 21.65
C ILE A 32 15.74 7.18 22.08
N THR A 33 15.77 6.81 23.35
CA THR A 33 14.96 5.74 23.95
C THR A 33 14.19 6.22 25.18
N GLY A 34 13.37 5.34 25.77
CA GLY A 34 12.55 5.60 26.96
C GLY A 34 11.12 5.10 26.79
N LEU A 35 10.29 5.20 27.82
CA LEU A 35 8.89 4.77 27.82
C LEU A 35 8.06 5.40 26.70
N SER A 36 6.99 4.76 26.27
CA SER A 36 6.00 5.38 25.38
C SER A 36 5.41 6.61 26.06
N GLY A 37 5.36 7.76 25.33
CA GLY A 37 4.93 9.03 25.90
C GLY A 37 5.96 9.75 26.78
N SER A 38 7.24 9.34 26.80
CA SER A 38 8.29 10.02 27.57
C SER A 38 8.84 11.31 26.90
N GLY A 39 8.43 11.64 25.66
CA GLY A 39 8.87 12.84 24.97
C GLY A 39 9.91 12.59 23.87
N LYS A 40 10.17 11.33 23.47
CA LYS A 40 11.15 10.97 22.43
C LYS A 40 10.87 11.65 21.09
N SER A 41 9.64 11.51 20.60
CA SER A 41 9.23 12.12 19.34
C SER A 41 9.21 13.63 19.43
N SER A 42 8.83 14.21 20.58
CA SER A 42 8.88 15.65 20.83
C SER A 42 10.29 16.20 20.73
N LEU A 43 11.30 15.47 21.23
CA LEU A 43 12.69 15.88 21.08
C LEU A 43 13.21 15.68 19.65
N ALA A 44 12.97 14.51 19.05
CA ALA A 44 13.54 14.14 17.76
C ALA A 44 12.87 14.88 16.59
N PHE A 45 11.53 14.90 16.55
CA PHE A 45 10.77 15.42 15.42
C PHE A 45 10.26 16.84 15.67
N ASP A 46 9.54 17.08 16.78
CA ASP A 46 8.91 18.37 17.02
C ASP A 46 9.91 19.46 17.45
N THR A 47 11.10 19.08 17.94
CA THR A 47 12.16 20.02 18.30
C THR A 47 13.30 20.01 17.27
N LEU A 48 14.05 18.92 17.17
CA LEU A 48 15.28 18.83 16.39
C LEU A 48 15.06 18.92 14.88
N TYR A 49 14.15 18.07 14.35
CA TYR A 49 13.79 18.08 12.93
C TYR A 49 13.08 19.37 12.53
N ALA A 50 12.07 19.78 13.31
CA ALA A 50 11.27 20.97 13.03
C ALA A 50 12.15 22.21 12.89
N GLU A 51 13.09 22.43 13.80
CA GLU A 51 14.04 23.56 13.73
C GLU A 51 15.01 23.42 12.54
N GLY A 52 15.49 22.21 12.25
CA GLY A 52 16.35 21.96 11.09
C GLY A 52 15.67 22.28 9.77
N GLN A 53 14.42 21.85 9.61
CA GLN A 53 13.61 22.12 8.44
C GLN A 53 13.24 23.61 8.34
N ARG A 54 12.86 24.23 9.46
CA ARG A 54 12.56 25.67 9.51
C ARG A 54 13.75 26.50 9.02
N ARG A 55 14.95 26.27 9.51
CA ARG A 55 16.17 26.98 9.07
C ARG A 55 16.49 26.72 7.60
N TYR A 56 16.29 25.50 7.13
CA TYR A 56 16.46 25.18 5.72
C TYR A 56 15.49 25.97 4.85
N VAL A 57 14.19 25.98 5.19
CA VAL A 57 13.16 26.73 4.46
C VAL A 57 13.44 28.23 4.50
N GLU A 58 13.88 28.77 5.64
CA GLU A 58 14.26 30.20 5.76
C GLU A 58 15.47 30.58 4.90
N SER A 59 16.36 29.64 4.60
CA SER A 59 17.49 29.85 3.70
C SER A 59 17.11 29.93 2.21
N LEU A 60 15.91 29.47 1.85
CA LEU A 60 15.42 29.48 0.48
C LEU A 60 14.97 30.87 0.03
N SER A 61 14.80 31.05 -1.28
CA SER A 61 14.30 32.30 -1.86
C SER A 61 12.90 32.66 -1.34
N ALA A 62 12.55 33.95 -1.32
CA ALA A 62 11.22 34.42 -0.91
C ALA A 62 10.08 33.76 -1.72
N TYR A 63 10.32 33.48 -2.99
CA TYR A 63 9.39 32.78 -3.85
C TYR A 63 9.15 31.33 -3.39
N ALA A 64 10.20 30.57 -3.10
CA ALA A 64 10.09 29.20 -2.60
C ALA A 64 9.39 29.14 -1.23
N ARG A 65 9.64 30.12 -0.34
CA ARG A 65 8.98 30.22 0.97
C ARG A 65 7.47 30.45 0.87
N GLN A 66 6.97 31.13 -0.15
CA GLN A 66 5.52 31.30 -0.38
C GLN A 66 4.80 29.97 -0.60
N PHE A 67 5.46 29.00 -1.21
CA PHE A 67 4.90 27.67 -1.47
C PHE A 67 5.02 26.71 -0.29
N LEU A 68 6.07 26.87 0.54
CA LEU A 68 6.33 25.95 1.65
C LEU A 68 5.66 26.38 2.97
N GLY A 69 5.16 27.62 3.03
CA GLY A 69 4.54 28.19 4.23
C GLY A 69 5.55 28.63 5.28
N LEU A 70 5.08 29.39 6.27
CA LEU A 70 5.87 29.73 7.47
C LEU A 70 5.75 28.56 8.45
N MET A 71 6.88 27.98 8.82
CA MET A 71 6.93 26.95 9.86
C MET A 71 6.99 27.62 11.24
N GLU A 72 6.20 27.14 12.18
CA GLU A 72 6.27 27.59 13.57
C GLU A 72 7.64 27.22 14.16
N LYS A 73 8.20 28.14 14.96
CA LYS A 73 9.43 27.87 15.69
C LYS A 73 9.09 26.95 16.86
N PRO A 74 9.81 25.82 17.03
CA PRO A 74 9.60 24.98 18.20
C PRO A 74 9.90 25.71 19.50
N ASP A 75 9.25 25.33 20.61
CA ASP A 75 9.47 25.90 21.93
C ASP A 75 10.81 25.42 22.51
N VAL A 76 11.86 26.11 22.09
CA VAL A 76 13.25 25.87 22.48
C VAL A 76 13.98 27.22 22.57
N ASP A 77 14.82 27.35 23.57
CA ASP A 77 15.60 28.58 23.71
C ASP A 77 16.62 28.70 22.56
N PHE A 78 17.36 27.63 22.31
CA PHE A 78 18.48 27.65 21.40
C PHE A 78 18.86 26.23 20.89
N ILE A 79 19.19 26.12 19.60
CA ILE A 79 19.82 24.92 19.00
C ILE A 79 21.02 25.36 18.17
N GLU A 80 22.20 24.82 18.45
CA GLU A 80 23.46 25.12 17.77
C GLU A 80 24.05 23.85 17.14
N GLY A 81 24.84 23.98 16.06
CA GLY A 81 25.52 22.89 15.39
C GLY A 81 24.61 22.06 14.47
N LEU A 82 23.39 22.54 14.14
CA LEU A 82 22.42 21.85 13.34
C LEU A 82 22.83 21.74 11.87
N SER A 83 22.80 20.55 11.30
CA SER A 83 22.95 20.28 9.87
C SER A 83 21.57 20.26 9.18
N PRO A 84 21.51 20.33 7.83
CA PRO A 84 20.26 20.05 7.11
C PRO A 84 19.67 18.72 7.57
N ALA A 85 18.38 18.73 7.95
CA ALA A 85 17.71 17.58 8.55
C ALA A 85 16.78 16.89 7.57
N ILE A 86 16.82 15.55 7.55
CA ILE A 86 15.92 14.68 6.79
C ILE A 86 15.21 13.74 7.76
N SER A 87 13.89 13.76 7.74
CA SER A 87 13.04 12.87 8.53
C SER A 87 12.60 11.65 7.71
N ILE A 88 12.67 10.46 8.32
CA ILE A 88 12.18 9.21 7.77
C ILE A 88 11.16 8.63 8.76
N GLU A 89 9.94 9.18 8.68
CA GLU A 89 8.82 8.78 9.54
C GLU A 89 8.08 7.55 9.01
N GLN A 90 7.38 6.87 9.90
CA GLN A 90 6.55 5.72 9.60
C GLN A 90 5.22 6.06 8.90
N LYS A 91 4.87 7.35 8.77
CA LYS A 91 3.59 7.77 8.20
C LYS A 91 3.31 7.12 6.84
N THR A 92 2.07 6.73 6.66
CA THR A 92 1.52 5.93 5.57
C THR A 92 2.09 6.24 4.19
N ALA A 93 2.38 5.17 3.43
CA ALA A 93 2.73 5.21 2.03
C ALA A 93 1.75 6.06 1.20
N SER A 94 2.25 6.59 0.10
CA SER A 94 1.45 7.37 -0.85
C SER A 94 0.14 6.65 -1.20
N ARG A 95 -1.00 7.31 -1.02
CA ARG A 95 -2.32 6.80 -1.45
C ARG A 95 -2.54 6.89 -2.96
N ASN A 96 -1.55 7.35 -3.71
CA ASN A 96 -1.67 7.46 -5.15
C ASN A 96 -1.62 6.05 -5.78
N PRO A 97 -2.68 5.59 -6.46
CA PRO A 97 -2.74 4.25 -7.05
C PRO A 97 -1.71 4.03 -8.18
N ARG A 98 -1.10 5.10 -8.69
CA ARG A 98 -0.04 5.04 -9.70
C ARG A 98 1.37 4.91 -9.12
N SER A 99 1.54 5.12 -7.81
CA SER A 99 2.85 4.95 -7.17
C SER A 99 3.15 3.47 -6.96
N THR A 100 4.31 3.03 -7.45
CA THR A 100 4.85 1.68 -7.25
C THR A 100 6.20 1.75 -6.57
N VAL A 101 6.69 0.64 -6.04
CA VAL A 101 8.06 0.56 -5.49
C VAL A 101 9.08 1.06 -6.52
N GLY A 102 8.98 0.59 -7.78
CA GLY A 102 9.87 1.02 -8.85
C GLY A 102 9.86 2.52 -9.13
N THR A 103 8.70 3.19 -9.01
CA THR A 103 8.61 4.65 -9.23
C THR A 103 9.10 5.45 -8.02
N VAL A 104 8.83 4.98 -6.80
CA VAL A 104 9.29 5.65 -5.57
C VAL A 104 10.82 5.57 -5.41
N THR A 105 11.41 4.48 -5.86
CA THR A 105 12.87 4.26 -5.85
C THR A 105 13.59 4.82 -7.08
N GLU A 106 12.85 5.43 -8.01
CA GLU A 106 13.34 5.92 -9.31
C GLU A 106 13.91 4.83 -10.23
N ILE A 107 13.92 3.56 -9.81
CA ILE A 107 14.42 2.44 -10.63
C ILE A 107 13.63 2.35 -11.95
N TYR A 108 12.31 2.61 -11.89
CA TYR A 108 11.46 2.59 -13.08
C TYR A 108 11.86 3.62 -14.14
N ASP A 109 12.38 4.78 -13.72
CA ASP A 109 12.86 5.81 -14.65
C ASP A 109 14.09 5.36 -15.41
N TYR A 110 15.01 4.67 -14.73
CA TYR A 110 16.16 4.05 -15.37
C TYR A 110 15.78 2.86 -16.26
N LEU A 111 14.76 2.06 -15.86
CA LEU A 111 14.22 1.00 -16.72
C LEU A 111 13.65 1.55 -18.02
N ARG A 112 12.89 2.65 -17.97
CA ARG A 112 12.37 3.30 -19.19
C ARG A 112 13.49 3.75 -20.13
N LEU A 113 14.58 4.29 -19.58
CA LEU A 113 15.77 4.64 -20.36
C LEU A 113 16.43 3.42 -20.96
N LEU A 114 16.61 2.35 -20.17
CA LEU A 114 17.23 1.11 -20.60
C LEU A 114 16.47 0.50 -21.78
N PHE A 115 15.15 0.31 -21.64
CA PHE A 115 14.30 -0.29 -22.67
C PHE A 115 14.23 0.58 -23.94
N ALA A 116 14.25 1.92 -23.80
CA ALA A 116 14.29 2.81 -24.96
C ALA A 116 15.62 2.77 -25.73
N ARG A 117 16.75 2.39 -25.06
CA ARG A 117 18.07 2.42 -25.68
C ARG A 117 18.51 1.08 -26.28
N ILE A 118 18.25 -0.03 -25.60
CA ILE A 118 18.69 -1.37 -26.03
C ILE A 118 17.53 -2.38 -26.18
N GLY A 119 16.28 -1.97 -25.92
CA GLY A 119 15.13 -2.84 -26.08
C GLY A 119 14.91 -3.25 -27.54
N LYS A 120 14.64 -4.51 -27.77
CA LYS A 120 14.37 -5.09 -29.10
C LYS A 120 12.86 -5.16 -29.30
N PRO A 121 12.29 -4.38 -30.24
CA PRO A 121 10.86 -4.40 -30.51
C PRO A 121 10.45 -5.67 -31.26
N HIS A 122 9.29 -6.18 -30.91
CA HIS A 122 8.64 -7.31 -31.58
C HIS A 122 7.24 -6.91 -32.02
N CYS A 123 6.72 -7.59 -33.01
CA CYS A 123 5.34 -7.39 -33.42
C CYS A 123 4.40 -7.93 -32.34
N TYR A 124 3.50 -7.10 -31.80
CA TYR A 124 2.56 -7.51 -30.75
C TYR A 124 1.44 -8.45 -31.26
N GLN A 125 1.33 -8.66 -32.58
CA GLN A 125 0.40 -9.63 -33.17
C GLN A 125 1.05 -10.98 -33.48
N CYS A 126 2.21 -10.99 -34.21
CA CYS A 126 2.84 -12.24 -34.64
C CYS A 126 4.12 -12.60 -33.85
N GLY A 127 4.60 -11.72 -32.97
CA GLY A 127 5.81 -11.98 -32.16
C GLY A 127 7.14 -11.88 -32.89
N LYS A 128 7.17 -11.65 -34.20
CA LYS A 128 8.43 -11.52 -34.97
C LYS A 128 9.20 -10.25 -34.55
N PRO A 129 10.55 -10.30 -34.52
CA PRO A 129 11.33 -9.11 -34.24
C PRO A 129 11.11 -8.05 -35.32
N ILE A 130 11.10 -6.80 -34.89
CA ILE A 130 10.96 -5.64 -35.77
C ILE A 130 12.30 -4.89 -35.74
N GLU A 131 12.95 -4.80 -36.90
CA GLU A 131 14.22 -4.09 -37.05
C GLU A 131 14.02 -2.88 -37.96
N ARG A 132 14.73 -1.81 -37.64
CA ARG A 132 14.88 -0.66 -38.51
C ARG A 132 16.07 -0.92 -39.43
N GLN A 133 15.86 -0.80 -40.73
CA GLN A 133 16.93 -0.99 -41.70
C GLN A 133 17.33 0.36 -42.32
N THR A 134 18.62 0.64 -42.38
CA THR A 134 19.12 1.81 -43.08
C THR A 134 19.11 1.54 -44.59
N VAL A 135 19.01 2.59 -45.41
CA VAL A 135 19.13 2.51 -46.89
C VAL A 135 20.33 1.63 -47.28
N GLN A 136 21.49 1.86 -46.64
CA GLN A 136 22.70 1.11 -46.92
C GLN A 136 22.54 -0.41 -46.64
N GLN A 137 21.91 -0.75 -45.54
CA GLN A 137 21.64 -2.16 -45.18
C GLN A 137 20.68 -2.82 -46.18
N ILE A 138 19.64 -2.07 -46.61
CA ILE A 138 18.70 -2.55 -47.63
C ILE A 138 19.47 -2.79 -48.95
N VAL A 139 20.26 -1.80 -49.37
CA VAL A 139 21.08 -1.92 -50.57
C VAL A 139 22.01 -3.13 -50.51
N ASP A 140 22.72 -3.28 -49.40
CA ASP A 140 23.69 -4.41 -49.19
C ASP A 140 22.96 -5.76 -49.15
N ALA A 141 21.75 -5.83 -48.56
CA ALA A 141 20.91 -7.03 -48.60
C ALA A 141 20.45 -7.39 -50.04
N VAL A 142 20.06 -6.41 -50.82
CA VAL A 142 19.63 -6.61 -52.23
C VAL A 142 20.85 -6.99 -53.10
N MET A 143 22.03 -6.37 -52.84
CA MET A 143 23.27 -6.70 -53.54
C MET A 143 23.82 -8.09 -53.20
N ALA A 144 23.37 -8.69 -52.11
CA ALA A 144 23.73 -10.08 -51.73
C ALA A 144 22.95 -11.14 -52.54
N LEU A 145 21.95 -10.72 -53.36
CA LEU A 145 21.25 -11.62 -54.28
C LEU A 145 22.25 -12.23 -55.31
N PRO A 146 21.99 -13.43 -55.83
CA PRO A 146 22.86 -14.06 -56.81
C PRO A 146 23.02 -13.19 -58.05
N GLN A 147 24.23 -13.11 -58.58
CA GLN A 147 24.54 -12.29 -59.78
C GLN A 147 23.68 -12.73 -60.97
N GLY A 148 23.13 -11.76 -61.71
CA GLY A 148 22.21 -12.00 -62.82
C GLY A 148 20.74 -12.10 -62.40
N THR A 149 20.40 -12.05 -61.07
CA THR A 149 19.03 -12.09 -60.58
C THR A 149 18.27 -10.82 -61.04
N ARG A 150 17.09 -11.00 -61.69
CA ARG A 150 16.22 -9.89 -62.11
C ARG A 150 15.24 -9.57 -60.95
N PHE A 151 15.13 -8.28 -60.62
CA PHE A 151 14.22 -7.82 -59.58
C PHE A 151 13.64 -6.46 -59.90
N GLN A 152 12.52 -6.13 -59.23
CA GLN A 152 11.87 -4.80 -59.31
C GLN A 152 11.93 -4.14 -57.93
N VAL A 153 12.17 -2.84 -57.92
CA VAL A 153 12.05 -1.99 -56.75
C VAL A 153 10.66 -1.39 -56.76
N LEU A 154 9.84 -1.72 -55.81
CA LEU A 154 8.45 -1.30 -55.71
C LEU A 154 8.22 -0.44 -54.47
N ALA A 155 7.40 0.60 -54.61
CA ALA A 155 6.93 1.41 -53.50
C ALA A 155 5.49 1.02 -53.11
N PRO A 156 5.25 0.32 -51.98
CA PRO A 156 3.91 -0.13 -51.57
C PRO A 156 3.09 1.03 -50.96
N VAL A 157 2.45 1.83 -51.77
CA VAL A 157 1.70 3.04 -51.37
C VAL A 157 0.31 2.75 -50.79
N VAL A 158 -0.33 1.63 -51.21
CA VAL A 158 -1.60 1.17 -50.63
C VAL A 158 -1.51 -0.29 -50.29
N ARG A 159 -1.91 -0.67 -49.07
CA ARG A 159 -1.88 -2.05 -48.56
C ARG A 159 -3.23 -2.40 -47.94
N GLY A 160 -3.97 -3.28 -48.60
CA GLY A 160 -5.24 -3.84 -48.09
C GLY A 160 -6.32 -2.81 -47.78
N ARG A 161 -6.35 -1.66 -48.44
CA ARG A 161 -7.34 -0.58 -48.19
C ARG A 161 -8.35 -0.51 -49.33
N LYS A 162 -9.60 -0.18 -48.99
CA LYS A 162 -10.68 0.06 -49.94
C LYS A 162 -10.55 1.45 -50.56
N GLY A 163 -10.87 1.59 -51.86
CA GLY A 163 -10.84 2.88 -52.56
C GLY A 163 -10.63 2.73 -54.05
N GLU A 164 -10.92 3.79 -54.83
CA GLU A 164 -10.75 3.83 -56.29
C GLU A 164 -9.35 4.32 -56.73
N TYR A 165 -8.66 5.11 -55.88
CA TYR A 165 -7.29 5.58 -55.99
C TYR A 165 -6.93 6.31 -57.30
N ALA A 166 -7.92 6.86 -58.02
CA ALA A 166 -7.70 7.56 -59.30
C ALA A 166 -6.70 8.72 -59.16
N GLN A 167 -6.79 9.48 -58.08
CA GLN A 167 -5.87 10.62 -57.81
C GLN A 167 -4.42 10.13 -57.60
N LEU A 168 -4.20 9.02 -56.91
CA LEU A 168 -2.90 8.39 -56.71
C LEU A 168 -2.23 8.04 -58.06
N PHE A 169 -3.00 7.46 -58.98
CA PHE A 169 -2.47 7.12 -60.28
C PHE A 169 -2.13 8.36 -61.11
N GLU A 170 -2.89 9.47 -60.99
CA GLU A 170 -2.59 10.72 -61.64
C GLU A 170 -1.34 11.36 -61.07
N GLU A 171 -1.17 11.36 -59.77
CA GLU A 171 0.04 11.85 -59.09
C GLU A 171 1.27 11.06 -59.50
N ALA A 172 1.21 9.72 -59.46
CA ALA A 172 2.30 8.85 -59.90
C ALA A 172 2.69 9.08 -61.38
N ARG A 173 1.69 9.30 -62.26
CA ARG A 173 1.92 9.63 -63.65
C ARG A 173 2.61 10.98 -63.83
N ARG A 174 2.18 12.01 -63.09
CA ARG A 174 2.78 13.35 -63.11
C ARG A 174 4.23 13.34 -62.60
N ASP A 175 4.54 12.48 -61.63
CA ASP A 175 5.87 12.32 -61.08
C ASP A 175 6.80 11.45 -61.96
N GLY A 176 6.29 11.01 -63.15
CA GLY A 176 7.09 10.37 -64.20
C GLY A 176 7.17 8.84 -64.12
N PHE A 177 6.42 8.20 -63.19
CA PHE A 177 6.35 6.74 -63.15
C PHE A 177 5.51 6.19 -64.30
N VAL A 178 5.95 5.05 -64.86
CA VAL A 178 5.33 4.46 -66.05
C VAL A 178 4.40 3.29 -65.66
N ARG A 179 4.71 2.60 -64.59
CA ARG A 179 4.02 1.35 -64.20
C ARG A 179 3.64 1.32 -62.74
N VAL A 180 2.55 0.68 -62.48
CA VAL A 180 2.06 0.35 -61.15
C VAL A 180 1.68 -1.12 -61.06
N ARG A 181 1.91 -1.78 -59.95
CA ARG A 181 1.41 -3.12 -59.69
C ARG A 181 0.16 -2.98 -58.82
N VAL A 182 -0.94 -3.52 -59.29
CA VAL A 182 -2.24 -3.51 -58.59
C VAL A 182 -2.67 -4.94 -58.36
N ASP A 183 -2.87 -5.32 -57.11
CA ASP A 183 -3.29 -6.67 -56.68
C ASP A 183 -2.43 -7.79 -57.30
N GLY A 184 -1.11 -7.56 -57.44
CA GLY A 184 -0.13 -8.48 -58.03
C GLY A 184 0.07 -8.34 -59.54
N GLU A 185 -0.77 -7.60 -60.27
CA GLU A 185 -0.66 -7.42 -61.74
C GLU A 185 0.00 -6.08 -62.08
N VAL A 186 1.06 -6.11 -62.88
CA VAL A 186 1.73 -4.89 -63.39
C VAL A 186 0.88 -4.29 -64.51
N ARG A 187 0.46 -3.02 -64.32
CA ARG A 187 -0.33 -2.25 -65.25
C ARG A 187 0.43 -0.98 -65.69
N ASP A 188 0.19 -0.54 -66.90
CA ASP A 188 0.75 0.71 -67.42
C ASP A 188 -0.09 1.91 -66.98
N LEU A 189 0.56 2.93 -66.35
CA LEU A 189 -0.11 4.14 -65.90
C LEU A 189 -0.64 5.00 -67.05
N ALA A 190 -0.20 4.78 -68.27
CA ALA A 190 -0.78 5.45 -69.46
C ALA A 190 -2.21 4.95 -69.81
N SER A 191 -2.57 3.75 -69.33
CA SER A 191 -3.92 3.20 -69.46
C SER A 191 -4.84 3.68 -68.33
N GLU A 192 -6.14 3.70 -68.56
CA GLU A 192 -7.12 4.02 -67.56
C GLU A 192 -7.26 2.85 -66.59
N ILE A 193 -6.90 3.05 -65.31
CA ILE A 193 -6.99 2.07 -64.26
C ILE A 193 -8.21 2.33 -63.39
N LYS A 194 -9.24 1.50 -63.50
CA LYS A 194 -10.47 1.60 -62.69
C LYS A 194 -10.46 0.52 -61.62
N LEU A 195 -10.60 0.93 -60.34
CA LEU A 195 -10.68 0.01 -59.21
C LEU A 195 -12.05 0.10 -58.54
N GLU A 196 -12.48 -1.02 -57.97
CA GLU A 196 -13.76 -1.07 -57.29
C GLU A 196 -13.65 -0.51 -55.84
N LYS A 197 -14.43 0.50 -55.53
CA LYS A 197 -14.41 1.24 -54.26
C LYS A 197 -14.57 0.36 -53.02
N ASN A 198 -15.30 -0.73 -53.12
CA ASN A 198 -15.66 -1.60 -51.99
C ASN A 198 -14.70 -2.77 -51.78
N TYR A 199 -13.75 -3.01 -52.64
CA TYR A 199 -12.73 -4.04 -52.50
C TYR A 199 -11.45 -3.49 -51.88
N LYS A 200 -10.69 -4.37 -51.25
CA LYS A 200 -9.37 -4.05 -50.70
C LYS A 200 -8.33 -4.21 -51.81
N HIS A 201 -7.53 -3.20 -52.03
CA HIS A 201 -6.49 -3.21 -53.04
C HIS A 201 -5.10 -3.06 -52.42
N ASN A 202 -4.10 -3.68 -53.06
CA ASN A 202 -2.69 -3.44 -52.87
C ASN A 202 -2.16 -2.73 -54.08
N ILE A 203 -1.49 -1.56 -53.89
CA ILE A 203 -0.97 -0.75 -54.97
C ILE A 203 0.50 -0.47 -54.69
N GLU A 204 1.36 -0.90 -55.60
CA GLU A 204 2.80 -0.66 -55.52
C GLU A 204 3.24 0.08 -56.77
N ILE A 205 3.92 1.22 -56.64
CA ILE A 205 4.53 1.98 -57.74
C ILE A 205 5.83 1.26 -58.11
N VAL A 206 6.00 0.91 -59.39
CA VAL A 206 7.25 0.32 -59.92
C VAL A 206 8.26 1.44 -60.08
N VAL A 207 9.23 1.55 -59.18
CA VAL A 207 10.26 2.57 -59.19
C VAL A 207 11.36 2.24 -60.18
N ASP A 208 11.86 0.99 -60.14
CA ASP A 208 12.93 0.55 -61.06
C ASP A 208 12.89 -0.96 -61.32
N ARG A 209 13.53 -1.39 -62.40
CA ARG A 209 13.76 -2.78 -62.78
C ARG A 209 15.25 -3.00 -63.04
N LEU A 210 15.85 -3.84 -62.21
CA LEU A 210 17.30 -4.00 -62.16
C LEU A 210 17.71 -5.47 -62.29
N ILE A 211 18.97 -5.65 -62.63
CA ILE A 211 19.61 -6.97 -62.60
C ILE A 211 20.77 -6.87 -61.59
N ALA A 212 20.89 -7.86 -60.65
CA ALA A 212 21.94 -7.85 -59.65
C ALA A 212 23.32 -7.99 -60.33
N GLU A 213 24.02 -6.88 -60.47
CA GLU A 213 25.37 -6.77 -61.02
C GLU A 213 26.22 -5.81 -60.21
N PRO A 214 27.55 -5.94 -60.16
CA PRO A 214 28.42 -5.12 -59.29
C PRO A 214 28.30 -3.61 -59.52
N GLY A 215 27.92 -3.17 -60.70
CA GLY A 215 27.86 -1.77 -61.13
C GLY A 215 26.57 -1.01 -60.77
N ILE A 216 25.54 -1.68 -60.25
CA ILE A 216 24.21 -1.05 -60.06
C ILE A 216 24.06 -0.34 -58.72
N LYS A 217 25.04 -0.39 -57.81
CA LYS A 217 24.87 0.02 -56.41
C LYS A 217 24.35 1.47 -56.28
N THR A 218 24.86 2.42 -57.01
CA THR A 218 24.42 3.83 -56.98
C THR A 218 22.97 3.94 -57.43
N ARG A 219 22.63 3.35 -58.60
CA ARG A 219 21.26 3.39 -59.13
C ARG A 219 20.27 2.69 -58.23
N LEU A 220 20.68 1.56 -57.60
CA LEU A 220 19.85 0.86 -56.62
C LEU A 220 19.61 1.71 -55.38
N THR A 221 20.63 2.43 -54.90
CA THR A 221 20.47 3.35 -53.75
C THR A 221 19.42 4.42 -54.04
N ASP A 222 19.52 5.10 -55.21
CA ASP A 222 18.58 6.14 -55.66
C ASP A 222 17.16 5.59 -55.78
N SER A 223 17.02 4.37 -56.33
CA SER A 223 15.72 3.71 -56.50
C SER A 223 15.09 3.31 -55.13
N ILE A 224 15.92 2.83 -54.17
CA ILE A 224 15.45 2.49 -52.85
C ILE A 224 15.04 3.74 -52.08
N GLU A 225 15.85 4.83 -52.11
CA GLU A 225 15.48 6.10 -51.49
C GLU A 225 14.19 6.69 -52.08
N THR A 226 14.01 6.61 -53.39
CA THR A 226 12.76 7.03 -54.06
C THR A 226 11.57 6.19 -53.58
N ALA A 227 11.71 4.85 -53.50
CA ALA A 227 10.65 3.99 -53.04
C ALA A 227 10.28 4.23 -51.58
N LEU A 228 11.27 4.41 -50.69
CA LEU A 228 11.07 4.74 -49.30
C LEU A 228 10.33 6.06 -49.10
N ASN A 229 10.68 7.08 -49.86
CA ASN A 229 10.02 8.39 -49.83
C ASN A 229 8.54 8.29 -50.29
N LEU A 230 8.24 7.54 -51.37
CA LEU A 230 6.89 7.36 -51.87
C LEU A 230 5.99 6.56 -50.95
N ALA A 231 6.55 5.50 -50.35
CA ALA A 231 5.78 4.56 -49.54
C ALA A 231 6.00 4.79 -48.02
N SER A 232 6.37 6.03 -47.62
CA SER A 232 6.51 6.39 -46.16
C SER A 232 7.41 5.40 -45.41
N GLY A 233 8.62 5.16 -45.96
CA GLY A 233 9.64 4.33 -45.29
C GLY A 233 9.55 2.82 -45.61
N LEU A 234 8.76 2.40 -46.58
CA LEU A 234 8.64 1.00 -47.01
C LEU A 234 9.17 0.82 -48.44
N VAL A 235 9.87 -0.28 -48.68
CA VAL A 235 10.25 -0.69 -50.05
C VAL A 235 10.07 -2.19 -50.20
N LEU A 236 9.53 -2.62 -51.33
CA LEU A 236 9.32 -4.02 -51.67
C LEU A 236 10.25 -4.40 -52.82
N ILE A 237 11.05 -5.41 -52.65
CA ILE A 237 11.88 -5.97 -53.70
C ILE A 237 11.18 -7.25 -54.19
N ASP A 238 10.68 -7.17 -55.42
CA ASP A 238 10.07 -8.30 -56.09
C ASP A 238 11.12 -9.02 -56.94
N VAL A 239 11.56 -10.18 -56.47
CA VAL A 239 12.57 -11.01 -57.20
C VAL A 239 11.82 -11.93 -58.15
N ILE A 240 11.95 -11.68 -59.44
CA ILE A 240 11.20 -12.39 -60.48
C ILE A 240 11.41 -13.90 -60.38
N GLY A 241 10.34 -14.63 -60.08
CA GLY A 241 10.34 -16.09 -59.89
C GLY A 241 10.75 -16.58 -58.52
N GLN A 242 10.84 -15.70 -57.52
CA GLN A 242 11.13 -16.02 -56.09
C GLN A 242 10.17 -15.25 -55.19
N GLU A 243 10.37 -15.41 -53.83
CA GLU A 243 9.58 -14.69 -52.84
C GLU A 243 9.92 -13.17 -52.83
N GLU A 244 8.93 -12.37 -52.55
CA GLU A 244 9.06 -10.91 -52.38
C GLU A 244 9.72 -10.60 -51.05
N ILE A 245 10.64 -9.60 -51.05
CA ILE A 245 11.37 -9.20 -49.85
C ILE A 245 10.93 -7.76 -49.51
N MET A 246 10.28 -7.55 -48.38
CA MET A 246 9.90 -6.21 -47.94
C MET A 246 10.91 -5.71 -46.92
N PHE A 247 11.33 -4.47 -47.08
CA PHE A 247 12.22 -3.74 -46.15
C PHE A 247 11.51 -2.51 -45.60
N SER A 248 11.91 -2.06 -44.43
CA SER A 248 11.35 -0.87 -43.78
C SER A 248 12.43 -0.01 -43.12
N GLU A 249 12.39 1.27 -43.35
CA GLU A 249 13.19 2.30 -42.69
C GLU A 249 12.65 2.61 -41.28
N HIS A 250 11.38 2.28 -40.99
CA HIS A 250 10.72 2.47 -39.72
C HIS A 250 10.60 1.12 -38.99
N TYR A 251 10.35 1.19 -37.68
CA TYR A 251 9.99 -0.01 -36.91
C TYR A 251 8.61 -0.53 -37.36
N ALA A 252 8.58 -1.40 -38.33
CA ALA A 252 7.32 -1.95 -38.86
C ALA A 252 7.42 -3.47 -39.03
N CYS A 253 6.31 -4.17 -38.73
CA CYS A 253 6.18 -5.57 -39.06
C CYS A 253 5.73 -5.70 -40.51
N VAL A 254 6.54 -6.31 -41.32
CA VAL A 254 6.27 -6.49 -42.75
C VAL A 254 5.04 -7.39 -43.03
N ASP A 255 4.84 -8.40 -42.17
CA ASP A 255 3.73 -9.36 -42.33
C ASP A 255 2.37 -8.81 -41.88
N CYS A 256 2.36 -8.13 -40.73
CA CYS A 256 1.13 -7.63 -40.09
C CYS A 256 0.79 -6.19 -40.48
N GLY A 257 1.69 -5.47 -41.16
CA GLY A 257 1.48 -4.07 -41.53
C GLY A 257 1.43 -3.10 -40.34
N ILE A 258 1.95 -3.51 -39.17
CA ILE A 258 1.98 -2.72 -37.96
C ILE A 258 3.23 -1.86 -37.95
N SER A 259 3.06 -0.55 -37.74
CA SER A 259 4.14 0.40 -37.52
C SER A 259 4.23 0.73 -36.04
N MET A 260 5.45 0.75 -35.50
CA MET A 260 5.74 1.20 -34.13
C MET A 260 6.43 2.57 -34.18
N GLU A 261 6.06 3.44 -33.27
CA GLU A 261 6.75 4.72 -33.08
C GLU A 261 8.20 4.48 -32.60
N GLU A 262 9.07 5.47 -32.82
CA GLU A 262 10.43 5.43 -32.32
C GLU A 262 10.46 5.22 -30.80
N LEU A 263 11.30 4.29 -30.33
CA LEU A 263 11.37 3.94 -28.92
C LEU A 263 11.90 5.11 -28.09
N ALA A 264 10.98 5.83 -27.44
CA ALA A 264 11.29 6.94 -26.54
C ALA A 264 10.94 6.56 -25.10
N PRO A 265 11.67 7.05 -24.07
CA PRO A 265 11.39 6.72 -22.65
C PRO A 265 9.96 7.02 -22.21
N ARG A 266 9.29 8.02 -22.82
CA ARG A 266 7.88 8.37 -22.55
C ARG A 266 6.90 7.25 -22.92
N MET A 267 7.24 6.38 -23.86
CA MET A 267 6.40 5.25 -24.26
C MET A 267 6.35 4.17 -23.20
N PHE A 268 7.40 4.03 -22.40
CA PHE A 268 7.48 3.06 -21.29
C PHE A 268 6.88 3.59 -19.99
N SER A 269 6.26 4.79 -19.99
CA SER A 269 5.63 5.37 -18.81
C SER A 269 4.13 5.10 -18.80
N PHE A 270 3.65 4.42 -17.76
CA PHE A 270 2.21 4.24 -17.55
C PHE A 270 1.49 5.51 -17.05
N ASN A 271 2.24 6.56 -16.70
CA ASN A 271 1.72 7.90 -16.38
C ASN A 271 1.64 8.81 -17.61
N SER A 272 2.15 8.35 -18.76
CA SER A 272 2.13 9.10 -20.02
C SER A 272 1.03 8.55 -20.94
N PRO A 273 0.26 9.39 -21.64
CA PRO A 273 -0.75 8.95 -22.61
C PRO A 273 -0.14 8.14 -23.78
N TYR A 274 1.16 8.25 -24.01
CA TYR A 274 1.88 7.50 -25.05
C TYR A 274 2.10 6.04 -24.68
N GLY A 275 2.29 5.73 -23.39
CA GLY A 275 2.58 4.37 -22.90
C GLY A 275 1.43 3.71 -22.16
N ALA A 276 0.56 4.50 -21.53
CA ALA A 276 -0.52 4.01 -20.70
C ALA A 276 -1.55 3.18 -21.47
N CYS A 277 -1.98 2.07 -20.89
CA CYS A 277 -3.11 1.29 -21.39
C CYS A 277 -4.36 2.18 -21.51
N LYS A 278 -4.97 2.25 -22.67
CA LYS A 278 -6.14 3.11 -22.95
C LYS A 278 -7.37 2.73 -22.11
N THR A 279 -7.50 1.47 -21.73
CA THR A 279 -8.66 0.96 -20.99
C THR A 279 -8.63 1.31 -19.50
N CYS A 280 -7.46 1.28 -18.84
CA CYS A 280 -7.32 1.60 -17.42
C CYS A 280 -6.52 2.89 -17.16
N ASN A 281 -6.15 3.64 -18.20
CA ASN A 281 -5.36 4.87 -18.09
C ASN A 281 -4.09 4.69 -17.21
N GLY A 282 -3.42 3.54 -17.37
CA GLY A 282 -2.18 3.24 -16.65
C GLY A 282 -2.34 2.77 -15.19
N LEU A 283 -3.57 2.53 -14.73
CA LEU A 283 -3.82 2.02 -13.37
C LEU A 283 -3.50 0.53 -13.22
N GLY A 284 -3.62 -0.25 -14.30
CA GLY A 284 -3.45 -1.71 -14.26
C GLY A 284 -4.67 -2.46 -13.74
N THR A 285 -5.55 -1.75 -13.03
CA THR A 285 -6.76 -2.30 -12.41
C THR A 285 -7.99 -1.46 -12.78
N ARG A 286 -9.17 -2.04 -12.59
CA ARG A 286 -10.45 -1.34 -12.68
C ARG A 286 -11.28 -1.70 -11.45
N MET A 287 -12.03 -0.73 -10.97
CA MET A 287 -13.11 -0.97 -10.02
C MET A 287 -14.33 -1.39 -10.83
N GLU A 288 -14.82 -2.58 -10.59
CA GLU A 288 -16.02 -3.14 -11.24
C GLU A 288 -16.98 -3.62 -10.18
N VAL A 289 -18.27 -3.47 -10.43
CA VAL A 289 -19.30 -4.01 -9.53
C VAL A 289 -19.21 -5.52 -9.52
N ASP A 290 -19.09 -6.11 -8.34
CA ASP A 290 -19.02 -7.56 -8.17
C ASP A 290 -20.41 -8.15 -8.00
N PRO A 291 -20.86 -9.05 -8.89
CA PRO A 291 -22.14 -9.74 -8.75
C PRO A 291 -22.35 -10.41 -7.39
N ASN A 292 -21.27 -10.95 -6.79
CA ASN A 292 -21.35 -11.63 -5.49
C ASN A 292 -21.56 -10.65 -4.32
N LEU A 293 -21.18 -9.38 -4.47
CA LEU A 293 -21.48 -8.34 -3.49
C LEU A 293 -22.89 -7.73 -3.68
N VAL A 294 -23.43 -7.84 -4.90
CA VAL A 294 -24.81 -7.45 -5.22
C VAL A 294 -25.79 -8.51 -4.73
N ILE A 295 -25.45 -9.79 -4.88
CA ILE A 295 -26.23 -10.94 -4.42
C ILE A 295 -25.44 -11.62 -3.29
N GLU A 296 -25.74 -11.25 -2.06
CA GLU A 296 -24.97 -11.76 -0.89
C GLU A 296 -25.47 -13.12 -0.41
N ASP A 297 -26.79 -13.37 -0.49
CA ASP A 297 -27.39 -14.65 -0.11
C ASP A 297 -28.28 -15.17 -1.25
N GLU A 298 -27.81 -16.19 -1.92
CA GLU A 298 -28.55 -16.82 -3.01
C GLU A 298 -29.79 -17.62 -2.53
N ASN A 299 -29.95 -17.86 -1.24
CA ASN A 299 -31.14 -18.51 -0.69
C ASN A 299 -32.33 -17.56 -0.56
N LEU A 300 -32.09 -16.24 -0.54
CA LEU A 300 -33.13 -15.25 -0.54
C LEU A 300 -33.75 -15.08 -1.93
N SER A 301 -35.02 -14.71 -1.96
CA SER A 301 -35.70 -14.26 -3.16
C SER A 301 -35.44 -12.75 -3.39
N ILE A 302 -35.75 -12.25 -4.59
CA ILE A 302 -35.62 -10.82 -4.91
C ILE A 302 -36.53 -10.00 -3.99
N SER A 303 -37.71 -10.48 -3.67
CA SER A 303 -38.65 -9.83 -2.74
C SER A 303 -38.21 -9.90 -1.28
N GLU A 304 -37.35 -10.82 -0.89
CA GLU A 304 -36.74 -10.90 0.44
C GLU A 304 -35.41 -10.13 0.53
N GLY A 305 -35.01 -9.45 -0.55
CA GLY A 305 -33.84 -8.60 -0.57
C GLY A 305 -32.55 -9.29 -1.07
N ALA A 306 -32.64 -10.36 -1.89
CA ALA A 306 -31.47 -10.98 -2.52
C ALA A 306 -30.56 -9.98 -3.23
N ILE A 307 -31.16 -8.91 -3.82
CA ILE A 307 -30.40 -7.80 -4.40
C ILE A 307 -30.11 -6.78 -3.30
N SER A 308 -28.96 -6.91 -2.66
CA SER A 308 -28.55 -6.07 -1.50
C SER A 308 -28.59 -4.56 -1.75
N VAL A 309 -28.42 -4.15 -3.00
CA VAL A 309 -28.47 -2.74 -3.44
C VAL A 309 -29.84 -2.10 -3.22
N TRP A 310 -30.91 -2.86 -3.41
CA TRP A 310 -32.29 -2.35 -3.33
C TRP A 310 -33.01 -2.81 -2.07
N GLY A 311 -32.48 -3.79 -1.35
CA GLY A 311 -33.03 -4.35 -0.14
C GLY A 311 -34.45 -4.89 -0.31
N GLU A 312 -35.23 -4.85 0.75
CA GLU A 312 -36.62 -5.37 0.81
C GLU A 312 -37.69 -4.38 0.28
N ASN A 313 -37.29 -3.33 -0.44
CA ASN A 313 -38.22 -2.29 -0.89
C ASN A 313 -39.08 -2.76 -2.07
N ARG A 314 -40.28 -3.22 -1.79
CA ARG A 314 -41.25 -3.76 -2.76
C ARG A 314 -42.04 -2.69 -3.55
N ASP A 315 -41.98 -1.40 -3.17
CA ASP A 315 -42.70 -0.30 -3.82
C ASP A 315 -41.81 0.63 -4.65
N GLY A 316 -40.52 0.28 -4.75
CA GLY A 316 -39.52 1.09 -5.47
C GLY A 316 -39.66 1.01 -7.00
N TRP A 317 -39.23 2.08 -7.67
CA TRP A 317 -39.19 2.15 -9.14
C TRP A 317 -38.53 0.94 -9.80
N TYR A 318 -37.40 0.52 -9.29
CA TYR A 318 -36.64 -0.64 -9.82
C TYR A 318 -37.36 -1.96 -9.58
N TYR A 319 -38.05 -2.12 -8.45
CA TYR A 319 -38.83 -3.32 -8.17
C TYR A 319 -40.01 -3.49 -9.13
N ASN A 320 -40.70 -2.38 -9.50
CA ASN A 320 -41.77 -2.42 -10.52
C ASN A 320 -41.24 -2.78 -11.91
N GLN A 321 -40.02 -2.32 -12.26
CA GLN A 321 -39.37 -2.76 -13.51
C GLN A 321 -39.07 -4.27 -13.47
N LEU A 322 -38.54 -4.78 -12.35
CA LEU A 322 -38.27 -6.21 -12.18
C LEU A 322 -39.54 -7.07 -12.29
N LYS A 323 -40.71 -6.60 -11.84
CA LYS A 323 -42.00 -7.31 -12.05
C LYS A 323 -42.27 -7.53 -13.55
N SER A 324 -41.99 -6.52 -14.37
CA SER A 324 -42.19 -6.61 -15.82
C SER A 324 -41.16 -7.54 -16.46
N VAL A 325 -39.90 -7.48 -16.02
CA VAL A 325 -38.83 -8.41 -16.45
C VAL A 325 -39.16 -9.84 -16.05
N ALA A 326 -39.60 -10.07 -14.82
CA ALA A 326 -39.96 -11.39 -14.30
C ALA A 326 -41.10 -12.01 -15.11
N ARG A 327 -42.11 -11.23 -15.51
CA ARG A 327 -43.23 -11.67 -16.33
C ARG A 327 -42.78 -12.07 -17.74
N GLU A 328 -41.89 -11.31 -18.35
CA GLU A 328 -41.39 -11.53 -19.70
C GLU A 328 -40.45 -12.74 -19.78
N TYR A 329 -39.60 -12.93 -18.75
CA TYR A 329 -38.63 -14.03 -18.70
C TYR A 329 -39.09 -15.24 -17.89
N GLY A 330 -40.38 -15.25 -17.45
CA GLY A 330 -41.04 -16.40 -16.85
C GLY A 330 -40.48 -16.85 -15.52
N PHE A 331 -40.18 -15.92 -14.59
CA PHE A 331 -39.74 -16.24 -13.22
C PHE A 331 -40.55 -15.45 -12.17
N SER A 332 -40.54 -15.94 -10.92
CA SER A 332 -41.15 -15.24 -9.78
C SER A 332 -40.11 -14.46 -8.99
N LEU A 333 -40.47 -13.27 -8.52
CA LEU A 333 -39.63 -12.49 -7.61
C LEU A 333 -39.58 -13.08 -6.20
N ASP A 334 -40.47 -14.03 -5.88
CA ASP A 334 -40.53 -14.70 -4.59
C ASP A 334 -39.77 -16.03 -4.55
N GLN A 335 -39.18 -16.45 -5.67
CA GLN A 335 -38.36 -17.67 -5.70
C GLN A 335 -36.91 -17.38 -5.33
N PRO A 336 -36.21 -18.30 -4.61
CA PRO A 336 -34.81 -18.12 -4.23
C PRO A 336 -33.91 -17.86 -5.43
N TRP A 337 -32.94 -16.91 -5.32
CA TRP A 337 -32.02 -16.53 -6.38
C TRP A 337 -31.29 -17.72 -7.01
N LYS A 338 -30.86 -18.69 -6.19
CA LYS A 338 -30.16 -19.89 -6.65
C LYS A 338 -30.99 -20.76 -7.62
N THR A 339 -32.32 -20.63 -7.63
CA THR A 339 -33.23 -21.41 -8.48
C THR A 339 -33.50 -20.75 -9.83
N LEU A 340 -33.06 -19.50 -10.01
CA LEU A 340 -33.15 -18.80 -11.28
C LEU A 340 -32.18 -19.42 -12.29
N THR A 341 -32.59 -19.48 -13.57
CA THR A 341 -31.69 -19.87 -14.66
C THR A 341 -30.59 -18.81 -14.87
N GLU A 342 -29.48 -19.20 -15.49
CA GLU A 342 -28.38 -18.28 -15.77
C GLU A 342 -28.81 -17.12 -16.67
N GLU A 343 -29.75 -17.33 -17.61
CA GLU A 343 -30.33 -16.26 -18.44
C GLU A 343 -31.14 -15.28 -17.60
N GLN A 344 -31.97 -15.79 -16.68
CA GLN A 344 -32.76 -14.94 -15.77
C GLN A 344 -31.87 -14.13 -14.82
N LYS A 345 -30.85 -14.75 -14.23
CA LYS A 345 -29.81 -14.07 -13.45
C LYS A 345 -29.10 -13.00 -14.27
N HIS A 346 -28.69 -13.33 -15.49
CA HIS A 346 -27.98 -12.41 -16.39
C HIS A 346 -28.85 -11.18 -16.71
N VAL A 347 -30.11 -11.38 -17.05
CA VAL A 347 -31.02 -10.25 -17.36
C VAL A 347 -31.23 -9.33 -16.15
N VAL A 348 -31.39 -9.87 -14.95
CA VAL A 348 -31.53 -9.08 -13.74
C VAL A 348 -30.25 -8.27 -13.47
N LEU A 349 -29.07 -8.91 -13.59
CA LEU A 349 -27.81 -8.25 -13.28
C LEU A 349 -27.35 -7.28 -14.38
N TYR A 350 -27.45 -7.66 -15.65
CA TYR A 350 -26.86 -6.93 -16.78
C TYR A 350 -27.86 -6.29 -17.74
N GLY A 351 -29.17 -6.53 -17.53
CA GLY A 351 -30.22 -5.92 -18.32
C GLY A 351 -30.64 -6.66 -19.58
N THR A 352 -31.58 -6.08 -20.34
CA THR A 352 -32.17 -6.68 -21.54
C THR A 352 -31.42 -6.39 -22.84
N GLY A 353 -30.26 -5.69 -22.75
CA GLY A 353 -29.51 -5.26 -23.91
C GLY A 353 -30.33 -4.33 -24.81
N ASP A 354 -30.51 -4.70 -26.10
CA ASP A 354 -31.28 -3.92 -27.06
C ASP A 354 -32.80 -4.21 -27.04
N ARG A 355 -33.24 -5.21 -26.28
CA ARG A 355 -34.65 -5.61 -26.23
C ARG A 355 -35.45 -4.65 -25.37
N GLU A 356 -36.50 -4.06 -25.97
CA GLU A 356 -37.48 -3.21 -25.27
C GLU A 356 -38.57 -4.05 -24.63
N LEU A 357 -38.91 -3.73 -23.38
CA LEU A 357 -39.98 -4.35 -22.62
C LEU A 357 -41.10 -3.33 -22.31
N LYS A 358 -42.32 -3.82 -22.14
CA LYS A 358 -43.41 -3.03 -21.64
C LYS A 358 -43.37 -2.99 -20.11
N PHE A 359 -43.07 -1.85 -19.53
CA PHE A 359 -43.08 -1.62 -18.11
C PHE A 359 -44.42 -1.11 -17.65
N THR A 360 -44.93 -1.67 -16.55
CA THR A 360 -46.15 -1.21 -15.84
C THR A 360 -45.77 -0.73 -14.46
N TYR A 361 -46.11 0.50 -14.14
CA TYR A 361 -45.91 1.06 -12.81
C TYR A 361 -47.21 0.98 -11.99
N GLU A 362 -47.20 0.18 -10.92
CA GLU A 362 -48.32 0.00 -9.99
C GLU A 362 -47.97 0.64 -8.63
N ARG A 363 -48.89 1.34 -8.02
CA ARG A 363 -48.78 1.88 -6.66
C ARG A 363 -49.70 1.14 -5.71
N GLY A 364 -49.23 0.73 -4.54
CA GLY A 364 -49.80 0.08 -3.34
C GLY A 364 -51.22 -0.55 -3.37
N ASN A 365 -52.09 -0.22 -4.34
CA ASN A 365 -53.44 -0.74 -4.49
C ASN A 365 -53.71 -1.49 -5.80
N GLY A 366 -52.65 -1.88 -6.52
CA GLY A 366 -52.79 -2.61 -7.79
C GLY A 366 -53.36 -1.78 -8.96
N ARG A 367 -53.43 -0.46 -8.86
CA ARG A 367 -53.81 0.42 -9.96
C ARG A 367 -52.58 0.81 -10.80
N ILE A 368 -52.66 0.50 -12.09
CA ILE A 368 -51.67 0.90 -13.08
C ILE A 368 -51.69 2.43 -13.19
N GLN A 369 -50.58 3.09 -12.89
CA GLN A 369 -50.41 4.55 -13.01
C GLN A 369 -49.75 4.99 -14.30
N ALA A 370 -48.88 4.17 -14.86
CA ALA A 370 -48.16 4.44 -16.12
C ALA A 370 -47.77 3.15 -16.81
N GLU A 371 -47.76 3.18 -18.13
CA GLU A 371 -47.19 2.15 -19.00
C GLU A 371 -46.24 2.84 -19.97
N PHE A 372 -45.06 2.27 -20.17
CA PHE A 372 -44.08 2.75 -21.16
C PHE A 372 -43.26 1.60 -21.69
N TYR A 373 -42.69 1.79 -22.87
CA TYR A 373 -41.73 0.87 -23.45
C TYR A 373 -40.31 1.36 -23.20
N GLY A 374 -39.39 0.47 -22.85
CA GLY A 374 -38.00 0.81 -22.60
C GLY A 374 -37.12 -0.43 -22.41
N LYS A 375 -35.84 -0.18 -22.24
CA LYS A 375 -34.87 -1.23 -21.95
C LYS A 375 -34.64 -1.30 -20.44
N PHE A 376 -34.52 -2.52 -19.91
CA PHE A 376 -34.09 -2.70 -18.53
C PHE A 376 -32.57 -2.62 -18.46
N GLU A 377 -32.05 -1.65 -17.73
CA GLU A 377 -30.60 -1.38 -17.63
C GLU A 377 -29.83 -2.50 -16.93
N GLY A 378 -30.45 -3.19 -15.97
CA GLY A 378 -29.77 -4.14 -15.08
C GLY A 378 -29.18 -3.47 -13.84
N VAL A 379 -28.93 -4.28 -12.80
CA VAL A 379 -28.39 -3.76 -11.52
C VAL A 379 -26.98 -3.23 -11.65
N ILE A 380 -26.11 -3.99 -12.31
CA ILE A 380 -24.67 -3.67 -12.45
C ILE A 380 -24.44 -2.43 -13.31
N PRO A 381 -24.95 -2.34 -14.54
CA PRO A 381 -24.83 -1.12 -15.35
C PRO A 381 -25.42 0.11 -14.69
N ASN A 382 -26.53 -0.05 -13.95
CA ASN A 382 -27.14 1.05 -13.18
C ASN A 382 -26.19 1.60 -12.10
N LEU A 383 -25.55 0.71 -11.32
CA LEU A 383 -24.55 1.10 -10.32
C LEU A 383 -23.33 1.77 -10.96
N GLU A 384 -22.80 1.20 -12.05
CA GLU A 384 -21.65 1.78 -12.75
C GLU A 384 -21.95 3.16 -13.32
N ARG A 385 -23.13 3.36 -13.92
CA ARG A 385 -23.55 4.66 -14.42
C ARG A 385 -23.70 5.66 -13.27
N ARG A 386 -24.38 5.29 -12.19
CA ARG A 386 -24.55 6.14 -11.00
C ARG A 386 -23.20 6.50 -10.36
N TYR A 387 -22.26 5.57 -10.30
CA TYR A 387 -20.91 5.81 -9.79
C TYR A 387 -20.17 6.89 -10.58
N LYS A 388 -20.32 6.87 -11.92
CA LYS A 388 -19.71 7.86 -12.83
C LYS A 388 -20.40 9.24 -12.78
N GLN A 389 -21.67 9.27 -12.51
CA GLN A 389 -22.50 10.49 -12.61
C GLN A 389 -22.75 11.21 -11.27
N THR A 390 -22.49 10.55 -10.14
CA THR A 390 -22.79 11.15 -8.84
C THR A 390 -21.72 12.13 -8.38
N ASP A 391 -22.14 13.30 -7.89
CA ASP A 391 -21.31 14.27 -7.18
C ASP A 391 -21.29 14.04 -5.67
N SER A 392 -22.18 13.16 -5.15
CA SER A 392 -22.26 12.84 -3.73
C SER A 392 -21.20 11.84 -3.32
N ASN A 393 -20.28 12.23 -2.44
CA ASN A 393 -19.27 11.35 -1.86
C ASN A 393 -19.90 10.18 -1.08
N TYR A 394 -21.06 10.41 -0.45
CA TYR A 394 -21.79 9.36 0.27
C TYR A 394 -22.29 8.26 -0.68
N ILE A 395 -22.94 8.65 -1.79
CA ILE A 395 -23.44 7.69 -2.79
C ILE A 395 -22.26 6.96 -3.45
N ARG A 396 -21.17 7.67 -3.73
CA ARG A 396 -19.96 7.06 -4.31
C ARG A 396 -19.39 5.99 -3.38
N GLN A 397 -19.17 6.31 -2.11
CA GLN A 397 -18.67 5.35 -1.10
C GLN A 397 -19.62 4.17 -0.89
N TRP A 398 -20.93 4.43 -0.94
CA TRP A 398 -21.92 3.36 -0.82
C TRP A 398 -21.85 2.39 -2.00
N ILE A 399 -21.70 2.89 -3.24
CA ILE A 399 -21.54 2.04 -4.45
C ILE A 399 -20.19 1.30 -4.40
N GLU A 400 -19.11 1.94 -3.93
CA GLU A 400 -17.80 1.29 -3.74
C GLU A 400 -17.87 0.05 -2.84
N GLY A 401 -18.83 0.01 -1.91
CA GLY A 401 -19.09 -1.18 -1.10
C GLY A 401 -19.55 -2.41 -1.90
N PHE A 402 -20.01 -2.24 -3.14
CA PHE A 402 -20.39 -3.31 -4.07
C PHE A 402 -19.36 -3.54 -5.19
N MET A 403 -18.21 -2.88 -5.13
CA MET A 403 -17.19 -2.94 -6.17
C MET A 403 -15.94 -3.65 -5.65
N ASN A 404 -15.32 -4.43 -6.55
CA ASN A 404 -14.01 -5.02 -6.33
C ASN A 404 -13.00 -4.48 -7.34
N VAL A 405 -11.74 -4.43 -6.91
CA VAL A 405 -10.61 -4.05 -7.76
C VAL A 405 -10.14 -5.30 -8.51
N ARG A 406 -10.31 -5.31 -9.83
CA ARG A 406 -9.86 -6.41 -10.70
C ARG A 406 -8.77 -5.97 -11.65
N PRO A 407 -7.86 -6.88 -12.08
CA PRO A 407 -6.90 -6.57 -13.12
C PRO A 407 -7.60 -6.09 -14.40
N CYS A 408 -7.06 -5.07 -15.05
CA CYS A 408 -7.61 -4.57 -16.31
C CYS A 408 -7.66 -5.66 -17.38
N PRO A 409 -8.80 -5.93 -18.03
CA PRO A 409 -8.93 -7.01 -19.02
C PRO A 409 -8.02 -6.82 -20.24
N ALA A 410 -7.73 -5.58 -20.63
CA ALA A 410 -6.91 -5.28 -21.80
C ALA A 410 -5.41 -5.46 -21.54
N CYS A 411 -4.87 -4.95 -20.40
CA CYS A 411 -3.44 -5.05 -20.11
C CYS A 411 -3.10 -6.11 -19.04
N LYS A 412 -4.09 -6.78 -18.46
CA LYS A 412 -3.92 -7.84 -17.46
C LYS A 412 -3.01 -7.43 -16.29
N GLY A 413 -3.10 -6.17 -15.87
CA GLY A 413 -2.28 -5.60 -14.80
C GLY A 413 -1.02 -4.87 -15.26
N ALA A 414 -0.57 -5.03 -16.49
CA ALA A 414 0.70 -4.49 -17.00
C ALA A 414 0.74 -2.94 -17.13
N ARG A 415 -0.41 -2.25 -17.01
CA ARG A 415 -0.54 -0.78 -17.07
C ARG A 415 -0.19 -0.13 -18.40
N LEU A 416 0.53 -0.82 -19.27
CA LEU A 416 1.09 -0.35 -20.53
C LEU A 416 0.31 -0.88 -21.74
N ARG A 417 0.53 -0.25 -22.90
CA ARG A 417 -0.02 -0.68 -24.18
C ARG A 417 0.68 -1.95 -24.70
N PRO A 418 0.02 -2.78 -25.53
CA PRO A 418 0.62 -3.96 -26.13
C PRO A 418 1.90 -3.68 -26.94
N GLU A 419 1.96 -2.55 -27.64
CA GLU A 419 3.12 -2.13 -28.43
C GLU A 419 4.36 -1.96 -27.54
N VAL A 420 4.19 -1.39 -26.34
CA VAL A 420 5.28 -1.20 -25.37
C VAL A 420 5.70 -2.53 -24.75
N LEU A 421 4.73 -3.40 -24.47
CA LEU A 421 4.98 -4.72 -23.88
C LEU A 421 5.66 -5.69 -24.86
N SER A 422 5.63 -5.40 -26.16
CA SER A 422 6.33 -6.18 -27.18
C SER A 422 7.83 -5.86 -27.28
N VAL A 423 8.31 -4.84 -26.57
CA VAL A 423 9.74 -4.51 -26.52
C VAL A 423 10.40 -5.32 -25.41
N THR A 424 11.44 -6.08 -25.73
CA THR A 424 12.10 -6.98 -24.78
C THR A 424 13.61 -6.76 -24.67
N ILE A 425 14.15 -7.09 -23.52
CA ILE A 425 15.59 -7.25 -23.28
C ILE A 425 15.80 -8.69 -22.76
N GLN A 426 16.56 -9.50 -23.48
CA GLN A 426 16.72 -10.93 -23.19
C GLN A 426 15.39 -11.67 -22.97
N GLY A 427 14.40 -11.37 -23.82
CA GLY A 427 13.09 -12.02 -23.78
C GLY A 427 12.12 -11.53 -22.70
N LYS A 428 12.53 -10.58 -21.83
CA LYS A 428 11.66 -9.97 -20.82
C LYS A 428 11.27 -8.55 -21.23
N ASN A 429 9.99 -8.22 -21.17
CA ASN A 429 9.52 -6.86 -21.33
C ASN A 429 9.64 -6.09 -20.00
N ILE A 430 9.38 -4.78 -20.03
CA ILE A 430 9.54 -3.93 -18.83
C ILE A 430 8.61 -4.37 -17.68
N TYR A 431 7.41 -4.87 -17.97
CA TYR A 431 6.48 -5.38 -16.95
C TYR A 431 6.99 -6.68 -16.33
N ASP A 432 7.52 -7.61 -17.15
CA ASP A 432 8.12 -8.86 -16.64
C ASP A 432 9.27 -8.56 -15.68
N VAL A 433 10.09 -7.55 -16.00
CA VAL A 433 11.18 -7.11 -15.13
C VAL A 433 10.67 -6.49 -13.84
N THR A 434 9.60 -5.67 -13.89
CA THR A 434 9.04 -5.05 -12.68
C THR A 434 8.32 -6.05 -11.76
N ARG A 435 7.88 -7.18 -12.29
CA ARG A 435 7.30 -8.28 -11.50
C ARG A 435 8.32 -9.15 -10.78
N LEU A 436 9.58 -9.08 -11.17
CA LEU A 436 10.63 -9.75 -10.42
C LEU A 436 10.70 -9.17 -9.01
N SER A 437 10.99 -10.01 -8.03
CA SER A 437 11.40 -9.56 -6.71
C SER A 437 12.70 -8.75 -6.82
N ILE A 438 12.96 -7.87 -5.86
CA ILE A 438 14.21 -7.08 -5.85
C ILE A 438 15.43 -7.99 -5.92
N GLY A 439 15.39 -9.15 -5.23
CA GLY A 439 16.45 -10.14 -5.28
C GLY A 439 16.64 -10.74 -6.67
N GLU A 440 15.56 -11.12 -7.35
CA GLU A 440 15.60 -11.66 -8.71
C GLU A 440 15.98 -10.59 -9.74
N ALA A 441 15.46 -9.37 -9.58
CA ALA A 441 15.84 -8.25 -10.43
C ALA A 441 17.34 -7.95 -10.34
N ALA A 442 17.91 -7.96 -9.13
CA ALA A 442 19.35 -7.78 -8.95
C ALA A 442 20.16 -8.86 -9.66
N LYS A 443 19.76 -10.13 -9.57
CA LYS A 443 20.39 -11.23 -10.32
C LYS A 443 20.25 -11.01 -11.83
N PHE A 444 19.05 -10.71 -12.32
CA PHE A 444 18.81 -10.45 -13.74
C PHE A 444 19.74 -9.37 -14.30
N PHE A 445 19.89 -8.22 -13.59
CA PHE A 445 20.77 -7.14 -14.07
C PHE A 445 22.25 -7.43 -13.91
N ASN A 446 22.64 -8.27 -12.97
CA ASN A 446 24.05 -8.72 -12.84
C ASN A 446 24.44 -9.70 -13.95
N ASP A 447 23.53 -10.60 -14.32
CA ASP A 447 23.76 -11.66 -15.30
C ASP A 447 23.46 -11.23 -16.75
N LEU A 448 23.09 -9.95 -16.97
CA LEU A 448 22.68 -9.41 -18.25
C LEU A 448 23.84 -9.49 -19.27
N LYS A 449 23.65 -10.28 -20.32
CA LYS A 449 24.62 -10.42 -21.42
C LYS A 449 24.37 -9.36 -22.47
N LEU A 450 25.33 -8.46 -22.66
CA LEU A 450 25.25 -7.35 -23.60
C LEU A 450 26.44 -7.41 -24.57
N THR A 451 26.24 -6.92 -25.77
CA THR A 451 27.34 -6.65 -26.72
C THR A 451 28.15 -5.46 -26.20
N GLU A 452 29.40 -5.33 -26.67
CA GLU A 452 30.29 -4.22 -26.26
C GLU A 452 29.65 -2.85 -26.53
N ARG A 453 28.94 -2.69 -27.65
CA ARG A 453 28.20 -1.46 -28.01
C ARG A 453 27.05 -1.20 -27.04
N GLU A 454 26.24 -2.19 -26.76
CA GLU A 454 25.12 -2.05 -25.81
C GLU A 454 25.65 -1.71 -24.41
N GLN A 455 26.73 -2.35 -23.97
CA GLN A 455 27.35 -2.09 -22.69
C GLN A 455 27.85 -0.65 -22.57
N GLN A 456 28.49 -0.10 -23.61
CA GLN A 456 28.89 1.31 -23.63
C GLN A 456 27.70 2.26 -23.52
N ILE A 457 26.59 1.97 -24.22
CA ILE A 457 25.38 2.82 -24.23
C ILE A 457 24.72 2.85 -22.84
N VAL A 458 24.64 1.70 -22.14
CA VAL A 458 23.84 1.59 -20.91
C VAL A 458 24.67 1.48 -19.63
N HIS A 459 25.99 1.60 -19.71
CA HIS A 459 26.88 1.45 -18.55
C HIS A 459 26.41 2.25 -17.32
N GLN A 460 26.12 3.54 -17.51
CA GLN A 460 25.71 4.41 -16.41
C GLN A 460 24.31 4.04 -15.90
N ILE A 461 23.38 3.68 -16.80
CA ILE A 461 22.01 3.28 -16.44
C ILE A 461 22.04 2.01 -15.58
N LEU A 462 22.82 1.00 -16.00
CA LEU A 462 22.95 -0.26 -15.25
C LEU A 462 23.65 -0.07 -13.91
N LYS A 463 24.63 0.81 -13.82
CA LYS A 463 25.27 1.17 -12.55
C LYS A 463 24.24 1.69 -11.56
N GLU A 464 23.39 2.63 -11.98
CA GLU A 464 22.34 3.22 -11.14
C GLU A 464 21.28 2.19 -10.72
N ILE A 465 20.82 1.34 -11.66
CA ILE A 465 19.85 0.27 -11.35
C ILE A 465 20.43 -0.70 -10.31
N ARG A 466 21.65 -1.20 -10.53
CA ARG A 466 22.32 -2.16 -9.64
C ARG A 466 22.55 -1.58 -8.25
N GLN A 467 22.96 -0.32 -8.18
CA GLN A 467 23.20 0.37 -6.92
C GLN A 467 21.91 0.55 -6.11
N ARG A 468 20.81 1.01 -6.74
CA ARG A 468 19.50 1.16 -6.06
C ARG A 468 18.91 -0.17 -5.62
N LEU A 469 19.01 -1.21 -6.46
CA LEU A 469 18.62 -2.56 -6.06
C LEU A 469 19.44 -3.06 -4.87
N GLY A 470 20.76 -2.81 -4.87
CA GLY A 470 21.65 -3.14 -3.77
C GLY A 470 21.25 -2.48 -2.45
N PHE A 471 20.84 -1.20 -2.47
CA PHE A 471 20.35 -0.51 -1.27
C PHE A 471 19.06 -1.14 -0.72
N LEU A 472 18.14 -1.53 -1.60
CA LEU A 472 16.91 -2.19 -1.20
C LEU A 472 17.17 -3.58 -0.59
N LEU A 473 18.15 -4.32 -1.14
CA LEU A 473 18.61 -5.60 -0.56
C LEU A 473 19.23 -5.41 0.83
N ASN A 474 20.01 -4.35 1.01
CA ASN A 474 20.69 -4.07 2.29
C ASN A 474 19.70 -3.72 3.42
N VAL A 475 18.54 -3.19 3.09
CA VAL A 475 17.46 -2.93 4.08
C VAL A 475 16.47 -4.09 4.23
N GLY A 476 16.76 -5.27 3.66
CA GLY A 476 15.96 -6.49 3.82
C GLY A 476 14.65 -6.48 3.04
N LEU A 477 14.59 -5.87 1.86
CA LEU A 477 13.42 -5.79 0.99
C LEU A 477 13.54 -6.67 -0.27
N ASP A 478 14.29 -7.76 -0.19
CA ASP A 478 14.60 -8.68 -1.29
C ASP A 478 13.35 -9.34 -1.90
N TYR A 479 12.30 -9.53 -1.10
CA TYR A 479 11.05 -10.22 -1.47
C TYR A 479 10.02 -9.34 -2.19
N ILE A 480 10.14 -8.01 -2.13
CA ILE A 480 9.17 -7.06 -2.72
C ILE A 480 9.41 -6.96 -4.22
N THR A 481 8.32 -6.85 -5.02
CA THR A 481 8.39 -6.61 -6.47
C THR A 481 8.38 -5.11 -6.77
N LEU A 482 9.01 -4.71 -7.89
CA LEU A 482 9.07 -3.29 -8.30
C LEU A 482 7.71 -2.75 -8.75
N ASP A 483 6.80 -3.59 -9.22
CA ASP A 483 5.44 -3.21 -9.65
C ASP A 483 4.45 -3.11 -8.48
N ARG A 484 4.82 -3.56 -7.27
CA ARG A 484 3.97 -3.49 -6.09
C ARG A 484 3.52 -2.07 -5.82
N ASN A 485 2.21 -1.89 -5.65
CA ASN A 485 1.63 -0.58 -5.38
C ASN A 485 2.12 -0.06 -4.02
N ALA A 486 2.60 1.19 -3.98
CA ALA A 486 3.09 1.81 -2.75
C ALA A 486 2.04 1.89 -1.63
N GLY A 487 0.75 1.98 -1.98
CA GLY A 487 -0.36 2.00 -1.00
C GLY A 487 -0.61 0.65 -0.30
N THR A 488 -0.02 -0.44 -0.79
CA THR A 488 -0.14 -1.79 -0.19
C THR A 488 1.04 -2.16 0.71
N LEU A 489 2.02 -1.27 0.83
CA LEU A 489 3.18 -1.47 1.70
C LEU A 489 2.81 -1.29 3.16
N SER A 490 3.39 -2.10 4.03
CA SER A 490 3.36 -1.84 5.46
C SER A 490 4.14 -0.56 5.81
N GLY A 491 3.87 0.03 6.98
CA GLY A 491 4.59 1.22 7.44
C GLY A 491 6.11 1.03 7.44
N GLY A 492 6.58 -0.10 7.94
CA GLY A 492 8.01 -0.44 7.97
C GLY A 492 8.62 -0.66 6.58
N GLU A 493 7.90 -1.33 5.65
CA GLU A 493 8.35 -1.49 4.26
C GLU A 493 8.51 -0.13 3.56
N ALA A 494 7.51 0.75 3.69
CA ALA A 494 7.54 2.09 3.10
C ALA A 494 8.70 2.94 3.68
N GLN A 495 8.94 2.85 4.98
CA GLN A 495 10.03 3.54 5.65
C GLN A 495 11.40 3.04 5.17
N ARG A 496 11.60 1.73 5.06
CA ARG A 496 12.85 1.15 4.55
C ARG A 496 13.11 1.49 3.08
N ILE A 497 12.06 1.57 2.25
CA ILE A 497 12.19 2.07 0.86
C ILE A 497 12.70 3.51 0.86
N ARG A 498 12.15 4.39 1.71
CA ARG A 498 12.62 5.76 1.84
C ARG A 498 14.07 5.81 2.32
N LEU A 499 14.42 5.00 3.33
CA LEU A 499 15.79 4.90 3.83
C LEU A 499 16.76 4.48 2.71
N ALA A 500 16.42 3.43 1.95
CA ALA A 500 17.22 2.96 0.82
C ALA A 500 17.40 4.06 -0.25
N THR A 501 16.34 4.82 -0.54
CA THR A 501 16.39 5.94 -1.50
C THR A 501 17.30 7.06 -0.99
N GLN A 502 17.26 7.39 0.29
CA GLN A 502 18.11 8.42 0.89
C GLN A 502 19.59 8.01 0.94
N ILE A 503 19.87 6.75 1.23
CA ILE A 503 21.26 6.21 1.15
C ILE A 503 21.77 6.30 -0.29
N GLY A 504 20.89 6.05 -1.25
CA GLY A 504 21.20 6.18 -2.68
C GLY A 504 21.59 7.59 -3.11
N SER A 505 21.14 8.62 -2.41
CA SER A 505 21.53 10.01 -2.67
C SER A 505 22.97 10.34 -2.30
N GLN A 506 23.63 9.51 -1.47
CA GLN A 506 25.01 9.67 -0.98
C GLN A 506 25.30 11.07 -0.39
N LEU A 507 24.27 11.70 0.23
CA LEU A 507 24.45 13.00 0.89
C LEU A 507 25.39 12.86 2.10
N VAL A 508 26.21 13.86 2.30
CA VAL A 508 27.22 13.95 3.39
C VAL A 508 26.94 15.19 4.24
N GLY A 509 27.19 15.10 5.55
CA GLY A 509 27.00 16.21 6.48
C GLY A 509 25.53 16.49 6.81
N VAL A 510 24.64 15.53 6.61
CA VAL A 510 23.20 15.60 6.86
C VAL A 510 22.87 15.01 8.23
N LEU A 511 21.83 15.54 8.85
CA LEU A 511 21.21 14.97 10.05
C LEU A 511 20.00 14.12 9.62
N TYR A 512 20.12 12.80 9.71
CA TYR A 512 19.01 11.88 9.49
C TYR A 512 18.29 11.58 10.80
N ILE A 513 16.97 11.69 10.80
CA ILE A 513 16.14 11.39 11.96
C ILE A 513 15.13 10.30 11.55
N LEU A 514 15.19 9.14 12.21
CA LEU A 514 14.38 7.96 11.90
C LEU A 514 13.47 7.62 13.09
N ASP A 515 12.24 7.25 12.77
CA ASP A 515 11.24 6.81 13.75
C ASP A 515 11.09 5.29 13.70
N GLU A 516 11.61 4.60 14.71
CA GLU A 516 11.49 3.15 14.90
C GLU A 516 11.71 2.30 13.61
N PRO A 517 12.88 2.40 12.95
CA PRO A 517 13.11 1.74 11.67
C PRO A 517 13.17 0.20 11.76
N SER A 518 13.29 -0.38 12.95
CA SER A 518 13.27 -1.83 13.20
C SER A 518 11.88 -2.46 13.16
N ILE A 519 10.80 -1.65 13.05
CA ILE A 519 9.42 -2.14 13.07
C ILE A 519 9.15 -3.18 11.97
N GLY A 520 8.49 -4.29 12.38
CA GLY A 520 8.11 -5.39 11.49
C GLY A 520 9.30 -6.18 10.94
N LEU A 521 10.49 -6.01 11.51
CA LEU A 521 11.67 -6.80 11.17
C LEU A 521 11.83 -8.02 12.07
N HIS A 522 12.12 -9.13 11.43
CA HIS A 522 12.68 -10.27 12.15
C HIS A 522 14.10 -9.94 12.63
N GLN A 523 14.54 -10.52 13.76
CA GLN A 523 15.87 -10.25 14.33
C GLN A 523 17.02 -10.48 13.34
N ARG A 524 16.88 -11.45 12.45
CA ARG A 524 17.85 -11.69 11.35
C ARG A 524 18.03 -10.46 10.44
N ASP A 525 16.92 -9.79 10.12
CA ASP A 525 16.92 -8.66 9.18
C ASP A 525 17.30 -7.35 9.88
N ASN A 526 17.13 -7.28 11.23
CA ASN A 526 17.51 -6.13 12.05
C ASN A 526 19.02 -5.85 11.98
N ALA A 527 19.86 -6.89 12.01
CA ALA A 527 21.31 -6.75 11.86
C ALA A 527 21.72 -6.07 10.53
N ARG A 528 20.99 -6.34 9.44
CA ARG A 528 21.22 -5.67 8.13
C ARG A 528 20.86 -4.20 8.19
N LEU A 529 19.74 -3.86 8.85
CA LEU A 529 19.34 -2.49 9.06
C LEU A 529 20.37 -1.71 9.88
N ILE A 530 20.83 -2.28 11.01
CA ILE A 530 21.88 -1.66 11.86
C ILE A 530 23.15 -1.39 11.05
N ASN A 531 23.61 -2.35 10.25
CA ASN A 531 24.77 -2.16 9.39
C ASN A 531 24.54 -1.03 8.36
N THR A 532 23.32 -0.92 7.84
CA THR A 532 22.92 0.15 6.91
C THR A 532 22.98 1.52 7.58
N LEU A 533 22.48 1.65 8.82
CA LEU A 533 22.55 2.89 9.61
C LEU A 533 24.01 3.25 9.94
N LYS A 534 24.85 2.27 10.29
CA LYS A 534 26.28 2.47 10.51
C LYS A 534 27.00 2.93 9.22
N ASN A 535 26.64 2.40 8.06
CA ASN A 535 27.18 2.85 6.78
C ASN A 535 26.78 4.29 6.48
N LEU A 536 25.51 4.66 6.74
CA LEU A 536 25.03 6.03 6.58
C LEU A 536 25.80 7.00 7.47
N ARG A 537 26.05 6.63 8.73
CA ARG A 537 26.92 7.37 9.66
C ARG A 537 28.37 7.48 9.13
N ASN A 538 28.93 6.39 8.65
CA ASN A 538 30.33 6.33 8.16
C ASN A 538 30.58 7.20 6.92
N LEU A 539 29.52 7.59 6.20
CA LEU A 539 29.59 8.59 5.13
C LEU A 539 29.76 10.03 5.66
N GLY A 540 29.82 10.24 6.98
CA GLY A 540 29.98 11.56 7.59
C GLY A 540 28.64 12.22 7.92
N ASN A 541 27.60 11.44 8.21
CA ASN A 541 26.27 11.90 8.62
C ASN A 541 26.03 11.68 10.11
N THR A 542 25.22 12.52 10.70
CA THR A 542 24.65 12.28 12.03
C THR A 542 23.34 11.51 11.87
N VAL A 543 23.21 10.37 12.52
CA VAL A 543 22.02 9.52 12.42
C VAL A 543 21.36 9.44 13.80
N VAL A 544 20.20 10.06 13.95
CA VAL A 544 19.38 10.01 15.17
C VAL A 544 18.23 9.05 14.96
N VAL A 545 18.07 8.07 15.83
CA VAL A 545 17.05 7.04 15.74
C VAL A 545 16.23 7.02 17.03
N VAL A 546 14.92 7.14 16.92
CA VAL A 546 14.01 6.83 18.03
C VAL A 546 13.79 5.33 18.01
N GLU A 547 14.19 4.62 19.07
CA GLU A 547 14.18 3.15 19.09
C GLU A 547 13.94 2.53 20.44
N HIS A 548 13.40 1.31 20.41
CA HIS A 548 13.14 0.47 21.56
C HIS A 548 13.82 -0.92 21.47
N ASP A 549 14.36 -1.25 20.29
CA ASP A 549 15.02 -2.53 20.06
C ASP A 549 16.36 -2.61 20.78
N GLN A 550 16.56 -3.71 21.53
CA GLN A 550 17.77 -3.90 22.35
C GLN A 550 19.05 -3.89 21.51
N GLU A 551 19.08 -4.63 20.38
CA GLU A 551 20.25 -4.77 19.53
C GLU A 551 20.64 -3.42 18.89
N THR A 552 19.65 -2.62 18.51
CA THR A 552 19.86 -1.27 17.98
C THR A 552 20.42 -0.32 19.04
N ILE A 553 19.86 -0.35 20.27
CA ILE A 553 20.37 0.46 21.40
C ILE A 553 21.82 0.08 21.75
N GLU A 554 22.12 -1.21 21.87
CA GLU A 554 23.47 -1.71 22.17
C GLU A 554 24.49 -1.41 21.06
N SER A 555 24.03 -1.25 19.81
CA SER A 555 24.84 -0.96 18.64
C SER A 555 25.08 0.54 18.40
N ALA A 556 24.44 1.41 19.17
CA ALA A 556 24.58 2.86 19.05
C ALA A 556 25.94 3.36 19.58
N ASP A 557 26.41 4.46 19.04
CA ASP A 557 27.58 5.18 19.58
C ASP A 557 27.19 6.02 20.83
N TRP A 558 25.95 6.53 20.83
CA TRP A 558 25.43 7.36 21.90
C TRP A 558 23.93 7.11 22.09
N VAL A 559 23.49 7.09 23.34
CA VAL A 559 22.09 6.86 23.71
C VAL A 559 21.60 8.00 24.60
N ILE A 560 20.38 8.47 24.36
CA ILE A 560 19.67 9.45 25.19
C ILE A 560 18.42 8.77 25.72
N ASP A 561 18.35 8.54 27.01
CA ASP A 561 17.22 7.92 27.69
C ASP A 561 16.31 8.98 28.31
N LEU A 562 15.06 9.04 27.81
CA LEU A 562 14.05 10.00 28.26
C LEU A 562 13.05 9.32 29.20
N GLY A 563 12.73 10.00 30.27
CA GLY A 563 11.83 9.50 31.29
C GLY A 563 11.56 10.53 32.38
N PRO A 564 11.46 10.05 33.65
CA PRO A 564 11.51 8.67 34.14
C PRO A 564 10.25 7.86 33.86
N ARG A 565 9.12 8.52 33.49
CA ARG A 565 7.82 7.92 33.18
C ARG A 565 7.23 8.54 31.90
N ALA A 566 5.95 8.31 31.65
CA ALA A 566 5.23 8.84 30.52
C ALA A 566 4.44 10.13 30.84
N GLY A 567 4.05 10.89 29.82
CA GLY A 567 3.21 12.09 29.92
C GLY A 567 3.81 13.17 30.84
N ILE A 568 3.03 13.68 31.78
CA ILE A 568 3.45 14.75 32.73
C ILE A 568 4.59 14.33 33.66
N HIS A 569 4.76 13.04 33.86
CA HIS A 569 5.83 12.47 34.66
C HIS A 569 7.09 12.12 33.85
N GLY A 570 7.06 12.33 32.54
CA GLY A 570 8.18 12.17 31.61
C GLY A 570 8.86 13.50 31.26
N GLY A 571 9.51 13.54 30.11
CA GLY A 571 10.07 14.75 29.53
C GLY A 571 11.41 15.21 30.14
N GLU A 572 12.10 14.35 30.87
CA GLU A 572 13.43 14.61 31.45
C GLU A 572 14.48 13.69 30.82
N VAL A 573 15.73 14.16 30.72
CA VAL A 573 16.86 13.31 30.35
C VAL A 573 17.31 12.54 31.58
N VAL A 574 17.05 11.23 31.59
CA VAL A 574 17.43 10.35 32.69
C VAL A 574 18.91 9.99 32.62
N ALA A 575 19.39 9.72 31.41
CA ALA A 575 20.78 9.41 31.14
C ALA A 575 21.15 9.74 29.69
N ALA A 576 22.41 10.13 29.45
CA ALA A 576 22.96 10.31 28.11
C ALA A 576 24.41 9.82 28.09
N GLY A 577 24.78 9.04 27.08
CA GLY A 577 26.14 8.49 26.96
C GLY A 577 26.19 7.22 26.11
N PRO A 578 27.34 6.54 26.04
CA PRO A 578 27.44 5.24 25.38
C PRO A 578 26.55 4.20 26.07
N PRO A 579 26.11 3.13 25.35
CA PRO A 579 25.18 2.14 25.87
C PRO A 579 25.56 1.50 27.21
N ASN A 580 26.85 1.27 27.46
CA ASN A 580 27.36 0.72 28.73
C ASN A 580 27.10 1.65 29.94
N LEU A 581 27.16 2.95 29.73
CA LEU A 581 26.87 3.94 30.74
C LEU A 581 25.36 3.98 31.09
N ILE A 582 24.50 3.84 30.08
CA ILE A 582 23.06 3.71 30.29
C ILE A 582 22.72 2.45 31.05
N ALA A 583 23.33 1.31 30.69
CA ALA A 583 23.14 0.02 31.37
C ALA A 583 23.56 0.06 32.85
N ALA A 584 24.59 0.84 33.18
CA ALA A 584 25.08 1.03 34.54
C ALA A 584 24.26 2.00 35.40
N ASN A 585 23.37 2.81 34.76
CA ASN A 585 22.59 3.83 35.49
C ASN A 585 21.38 3.19 36.21
N ASP A 586 21.32 3.33 37.53
CA ASP A 586 20.22 2.77 38.35
C ASP A 586 18.88 3.50 38.15
N LYS A 587 18.90 4.74 37.72
CA LYS A 587 17.70 5.54 37.46
C LYS A 587 17.09 5.26 36.08
N SER A 588 17.87 4.67 35.15
CA SER A 588 17.43 4.33 33.82
C SER A 588 16.66 3.03 33.83
N LEU A 589 15.39 3.12 33.42
CA LEU A 589 14.55 1.92 33.22
C LEU A 589 15.04 1.10 32.01
N THR A 590 15.40 1.77 30.93
CA THR A 590 16.06 1.15 29.76
C THR A 590 17.34 0.44 30.19
N GLY A 591 18.20 1.12 30.99
CA GLY A 591 19.43 0.55 31.52
C GLY A 591 19.21 -0.68 32.41
N ALA A 592 18.11 -0.71 33.17
CA ALA A 592 17.76 -1.87 33.97
C ALA A 592 17.43 -3.11 33.11
N TYR A 593 16.82 -2.95 31.93
CA TYR A 593 16.57 -4.04 30.99
C TYR A 593 17.84 -4.44 30.21
N LEU A 594 18.62 -3.49 29.72
CA LEU A 594 19.89 -3.76 29.03
C LEU A 594 20.90 -4.52 29.93
N SER A 595 20.95 -4.19 31.21
CA SER A 595 21.84 -4.85 32.17
C SER A 595 21.30 -6.18 32.72
N GLY A 596 20.07 -6.58 32.36
CA GLY A 596 19.43 -7.78 32.92
C GLY A 596 18.89 -7.66 34.35
N ARG A 597 19.03 -6.47 35.03
CA ARG A 597 18.42 -6.21 36.33
C ARG A 597 16.90 -6.31 36.32
N LYS A 598 16.27 -5.98 35.20
CA LYS A 598 14.85 -6.24 34.91
C LYS A 598 14.73 -7.09 33.67
N ARG A 599 13.73 -7.98 33.67
CA ARG A 599 13.41 -8.83 32.51
C ARG A 599 11.95 -9.25 32.51
N ILE A 600 11.46 -9.64 31.35
CA ILE A 600 10.17 -10.30 31.21
C ILE A 600 10.39 -11.78 31.41
N PRO A 601 9.80 -12.41 32.47
CA PRO A 601 10.11 -13.79 32.82
C PRO A 601 9.48 -14.78 31.84
N ILE A 602 10.14 -15.89 31.59
CA ILE A 602 9.57 -17.07 30.90
C ILE A 602 8.55 -17.75 31.82
N PRO A 603 7.33 -18.08 31.31
CA PRO A 603 6.35 -18.81 32.08
C PRO A 603 6.88 -20.18 32.54
N LYS A 604 6.79 -20.49 33.82
CA LYS A 604 7.23 -21.80 34.38
C LYS A 604 6.47 -22.98 33.79
N LYS A 605 5.22 -22.81 33.38
CA LYS A 605 4.39 -23.81 32.73
C LYS A 605 3.62 -23.17 31.58
N ARG A 606 3.58 -23.86 30.43
CA ARG A 606 2.74 -23.47 29.30
C ARG A 606 1.31 -23.93 29.54
N ARG A 607 0.33 -23.13 29.09
CA ARG A 607 -1.08 -23.49 29.19
C ARG A 607 -1.40 -24.71 28.31
N PRO A 608 -2.15 -25.70 28.84
CA PRO A 608 -2.56 -26.84 28.02
C PRO A 608 -3.56 -26.49 26.93
N GLY A 609 -4.29 -25.36 27.10
CA GLY A 609 -5.40 -24.97 26.21
C GLY A 609 -6.69 -25.70 26.54
N SER A 610 -7.71 -25.52 25.69
CA SER A 610 -9.03 -26.17 25.86
C SER A 610 -9.08 -27.62 25.38
N GLY A 611 -8.03 -28.12 24.74
CA GLY A 611 -8.02 -29.43 24.04
C GLY A 611 -8.71 -29.41 22.68
N GLN A 612 -9.29 -28.30 22.29
CA GLN A 612 -9.93 -28.04 20.98
C GLN A 612 -9.00 -27.26 20.07
N SER A 613 -9.21 -27.35 18.76
CA SER A 613 -8.42 -26.62 17.78
C SER A 613 -9.26 -26.07 16.63
N LEU A 614 -8.87 -24.90 16.13
CA LEU A 614 -9.30 -24.35 14.86
C LEU A 614 -8.29 -24.78 13.80
N ARG A 615 -8.73 -25.29 12.66
CA ARG A 615 -7.84 -25.70 11.57
C ARG A 615 -8.27 -25.09 10.24
N ILE A 616 -7.31 -24.56 9.51
CA ILE A 616 -7.47 -24.13 8.12
C ILE A 616 -6.72 -25.11 7.21
N TYR A 617 -7.33 -25.49 6.10
CA TYR A 617 -6.78 -26.43 5.13
C TYR A 617 -6.62 -25.75 3.78
N GLY A 618 -5.49 -26.03 3.12
CA GLY A 618 -5.24 -25.61 1.75
C GLY A 618 -5.09 -24.10 1.55
N ALA A 619 -4.59 -23.37 2.55
CA ALA A 619 -4.36 -21.94 2.41
C ALA A 619 -3.27 -21.65 1.34
N ARG A 620 -3.63 -20.92 0.25
CA ARG A 620 -2.79 -20.72 -0.94
C ARG A 620 -2.86 -19.32 -1.54
N GLY A 621 -3.19 -18.33 -0.71
CA GLY A 621 -3.17 -16.93 -1.13
C GLY A 621 -1.74 -16.38 -1.24
N ASN A 622 -1.51 -15.47 -2.15
CA ASN A 622 -0.22 -14.82 -2.37
C ASN A 622 0.94 -15.85 -2.46
N ASN A 623 1.90 -15.78 -1.53
CA ASN A 623 3.05 -16.68 -1.51
C ASN A 623 2.83 -18.00 -0.75
N LEU A 624 1.67 -18.23 -0.13
CA LEU A 624 1.40 -19.45 0.65
C LEU A 624 1.39 -20.70 -0.23
N LYS A 625 2.02 -21.76 0.24
CA LYS A 625 2.26 -23.01 -0.49
C LYS A 625 1.28 -24.12 -0.07
N ASN A 626 -0.04 -23.85 -0.15
CA ASN A 626 -1.10 -24.81 0.17
C ASN A 626 -0.98 -25.34 1.61
N LEU A 627 -1.09 -24.44 2.58
CA LEU A 627 -0.82 -24.74 4.00
C LEU A 627 -2.04 -25.35 4.71
N ASP A 628 -1.76 -26.38 5.51
CA ASP A 628 -2.65 -26.86 6.56
C ASP A 628 -2.12 -26.40 7.90
N VAL A 629 -2.92 -25.62 8.66
CA VAL A 629 -2.48 -24.99 9.90
C VAL A 629 -3.48 -25.26 11.03
N GLU A 630 -2.95 -25.66 12.18
CA GLU A 630 -3.72 -25.88 13.41
C GLU A 630 -3.45 -24.76 14.43
N PHE A 631 -4.53 -24.20 14.98
CA PHE A 631 -4.52 -23.20 16.05
C PHE A 631 -5.18 -23.80 17.30
N PRO A 632 -4.41 -24.25 18.30
CA PRO A 632 -4.97 -24.79 19.54
C PRO A 632 -5.68 -23.68 20.33
N LEU A 633 -6.95 -23.93 20.70
CA LEU A 633 -7.78 -22.94 21.38
C LEU A 633 -7.46 -22.80 22.88
N GLY A 634 -7.74 -21.61 23.43
CA GLY A 634 -7.46 -21.27 24.82
C GLY A 634 -5.97 -21.06 25.13
N LYS A 635 -5.19 -20.61 24.14
CA LYS A 635 -3.76 -20.34 24.24
C LYS A 635 -3.37 -18.96 23.72
N LEU A 636 -2.21 -18.49 24.16
CA LEU A 636 -1.48 -17.39 23.50
C LEU A 636 -0.65 -18.00 22.36
N ILE A 637 -1.09 -17.78 21.12
CA ILE A 637 -0.44 -18.29 19.92
C ILE A 637 0.34 -17.13 19.29
N VAL A 638 1.63 -17.33 19.03
CA VAL A 638 2.45 -16.34 18.31
C VAL A 638 2.79 -16.86 16.93
N VAL A 639 2.44 -16.09 15.91
CA VAL A 639 2.79 -16.36 14.50
C VAL A 639 4.00 -15.53 14.16
N THR A 640 5.11 -16.18 13.86
CA THR A 640 6.42 -15.57 13.64
C THR A 640 7.02 -16.01 12.30
N GLY A 641 8.21 -15.50 11.98
CA GLY A 641 8.95 -15.80 10.76
C GLY A 641 9.53 -14.55 10.11
N VAL A 642 10.40 -14.72 9.15
CA VAL A 642 11.07 -13.60 8.46
C VAL A 642 10.07 -12.65 7.78
N SER A 643 10.52 -11.43 7.48
CA SER A 643 9.69 -10.46 6.75
C SER A 643 9.30 -11.02 5.37
N GLY A 644 8.02 -10.86 4.97
CA GLY A 644 7.50 -11.41 3.72
C GLY A 644 7.26 -12.91 3.68
N SER A 645 7.36 -13.65 4.81
CA SER A 645 7.12 -15.10 4.86
C SER A 645 5.66 -15.54 4.69
N GLY A 646 4.71 -14.59 4.69
CA GLY A 646 3.28 -14.87 4.48
C GLY A 646 2.42 -14.83 5.74
N LYS A 647 2.92 -14.30 6.87
CA LYS A 647 2.20 -14.21 8.16
C LYS A 647 0.86 -13.49 8.04
N SER A 648 0.86 -12.25 7.56
CA SER A 648 -0.37 -11.44 7.40
C SER A 648 -1.30 -12.04 6.35
N THR A 649 -0.76 -12.66 5.30
CA THR A 649 -1.55 -13.40 4.30
C THR A 649 -2.30 -14.57 4.92
N LEU A 650 -1.64 -15.36 5.78
CA LEU A 650 -2.27 -16.48 6.47
C LEU A 650 -3.29 -16.02 7.52
N ILE A 651 -2.92 -15.05 8.36
CA ILE A 651 -3.72 -14.69 9.53
C ILE A 651 -4.80 -13.64 9.17
N ASN A 652 -4.42 -12.51 8.54
CA ASN A 652 -5.35 -11.40 8.32
C ASN A 652 -6.20 -11.63 7.06
N GLU A 653 -5.55 -11.94 5.92
CA GLU A 653 -6.23 -12.01 4.63
C GLU A 653 -6.96 -13.36 4.41
N THR A 654 -6.51 -14.45 5.07
CA THR A 654 -7.13 -15.77 4.92
C THR A 654 -7.95 -16.14 6.16
N LEU A 655 -7.31 -16.33 7.32
CA LEU A 655 -7.98 -16.87 8.51
C LEU A 655 -9.03 -15.90 9.07
N TYR A 656 -8.63 -14.65 9.37
CA TYR A 656 -9.56 -13.64 9.91
C TYR A 656 -10.72 -13.38 8.96
N ALA A 657 -10.42 -13.15 7.65
CA ALA A 657 -11.43 -12.90 6.65
C ALA A 657 -12.44 -14.07 6.53
N ALA A 658 -11.94 -15.31 6.61
CA ALA A 658 -12.79 -16.51 6.61
C ALA A 658 -13.63 -16.61 7.88
N LEU A 659 -13.05 -16.42 9.06
CA LEU A 659 -13.78 -16.44 10.33
C LEU A 659 -14.82 -15.32 10.42
N ALA A 660 -14.48 -14.11 9.96
CA ALA A 660 -15.42 -12.98 9.94
C ALA A 660 -16.62 -13.27 9.03
N ARG A 661 -16.39 -13.88 7.86
CA ARG A 661 -17.46 -14.29 6.95
C ARG A 661 -18.36 -15.36 7.55
N GLU A 662 -17.80 -16.43 8.09
CA GLU A 662 -18.57 -17.60 8.57
C GLU A 662 -19.29 -17.30 9.91
N ILE A 663 -18.64 -16.61 10.86
CA ILE A 663 -19.19 -16.38 12.20
C ILE A 663 -20.00 -15.07 12.26
N MET A 664 -19.47 -13.99 11.65
CA MET A 664 -20.04 -12.66 11.81
C MET A 664 -20.82 -12.21 10.56
N ARG A 665 -20.90 -13.01 9.52
CA ARG A 665 -21.51 -12.70 8.22
C ARG A 665 -20.96 -11.40 7.61
N ALA A 666 -19.67 -11.16 7.83
CA ALA A 666 -19.00 -9.99 7.27
C ALA A 666 -18.80 -10.12 5.76
N LYS A 667 -18.86 -8.99 5.05
CA LYS A 667 -18.68 -8.92 3.57
C LYS A 667 -17.22 -9.07 3.12
N THR A 668 -16.39 -9.74 3.92
CA THR A 668 -14.98 -9.95 3.60
C THR A 668 -14.80 -11.17 2.71
N THR A 669 -13.95 -11.04 1.68
CA THR A 669 -13.57 -12.17 0.82
C THR A 669 -12.22 -12.70 1.24
N PRO A 670 -12.14 -13.89 1.86
CA PRO A 670 -10.86 -14.51 2.23
C PRO A 670 -10.08 -14.91 0.97
N LEU A 671 -8.76 -14.96 1.10
CA LEU A 671 -7.91 -15.56 0.09
C LEU A 671 -8.20 -17.07 -0.05
N PRO A 672 -7.83 -17.71 -1.18
CA PRO A 672 -8.18 -19.10 -1.43
C PRO A 672 -7.71 -20.07 -0.35
N TYR A 673 -8.64 -20.88 0.14
CA TYR A 673 -8.41 -22.03 1.05
C TYR A 673 -9.45 -23.13 0.74
N ASP A 674 -9.23 -24.34 1.22
CA ASP A 674 -10.16 -25.44 0.94
C ASP A 674 -11.31 -25.48 1.95
N ARG A 675 -11.00 -25.50 3.25
CA ARG A 675 -12.01 -25.57 4.32
C ARG A 675 -11.48 -25.09 5.68
N LEU A 676 -12.41 -24.76 6.57
CA LEU A 676 -12.19 -24.54 8.00
C LEU A 676 -12.88 -25.62 8.84
N SER A 677 -12.27 -25.99 9.96
CA SER A 677 -12.91 -26.87 10.95
C SER A 677 -12.67 -26.33 12.37
N GLY A 678 -13.60 -26.62 13.31
CA GLY A 678 -13.53 -26.12 14.68
C GLY A 678 -14.27 -24.81 14.90
N LEU A 679 -15.09 -24.37 13.97
CA LEU A 679 -15.90 -23.13 14.03
C LEU A 679 -16.93 -23.20 15.19
N GLU A 680 -17.43 -24.39 15.53
CA GLU A 680 -18.40 -24.63 16.59
C GLU A 680 -17.89 -24.24 17.98
N HIS A 681 -16.58 -24.12 18.13
CA HIS A 681 -15.92 -23.74 19.40
C HIS A 681 -15.72 -22.23 19.56
N ILE A 682 -16.04 -21.43 18.52
CA ILE A 682 -15.79 -20.01 18.47
C ILE A 682 -17.12 -19.27 18.27
N ASP A 683 -17.36 -18.27 19.10
CA ASP A 683 -18.56 -17.42 19.01
C ASP A 683 -18.29 -16.05 18.36
N LYS A 684 -17.05 -15.59 18.39
CA LYS A 684 -16.67 -14.28 17.88
C LYS A 684 -15.20 -14.23 17.48
N VAL A 685 -14.90 -13.49 16.44
CA VAL A 685 -13.52 -13.10 16.08
C VAL A 685 -13.38 -11.59 16.15
N ILE A 686 -12.23 -11.11 16.64
CA ILE A 686 -11.93 -9.69 16.81
C ILE A 686 -10.52 -9.45 16.27
N ASP A 687 -10.44 -8.58 15.27
CA ASP A 687 -9.18 -8.08 14.73
C ASP A 687 -8.81 -6.76 15.39
N ILE A 688 -7.59 -6.68 15.89
CA ILE A 688 -7.02 -5.50 16.55
C ILE A 688 -5.78 -5.09 15.77
N ASP A 689 -6.02 -4.35 14.70
CA ASP A 689 -5.00 -3.81 13.80
C ASP A 689 -4.52 -2.41 14.23
N GLN A 690 -3.49 -1.90 13.57
CA GLN A 690 -2.91 -0.58 13.79
C GLN A 690 -3.67 0.56 13.10
N SER A 691 -4.81 0.29 12.44
CA SER A 691 -5.60 1.33 11.79
C SER A 691 -6.16 2.33 12.80
N PRO A 692 -6.31 3.60 12.42
CA PRO A 692 -6.86 4.64 13.31
C PRO A 692 -8.23 4.25 13.87
N ILE A 693 -8.52 4.63 15.12
CA ILE A 693 -9.83 4.41 15.76
C ILE A 693 -10.96 5.27 15.15
N GLY A 694 -10.65 6.08 14.18
CA GLY A 694 -11.61 6.88 13.41
C GLY A 694 -10.88 7.80 12.43
N ARG A 695 -11.61 8.21 11.39
CA ARG A 695 -11.06 9.03 10.29
C ARG A 695 -11.32 10.53 10.46
N THR A 696 -12.02 10.92 11.50
CA THR A 696 -12.43 12.31 11.75
C THR A 696 -11.86 12.84 13.06
N PRO A 697 -11.65 14.15 13.20
CA PRO A 697 -11.20 14.79 14.45
C PRO A 697 -12.17 14.56 15.63
N ARG A 698 -13.41 14.12 15.38
CA ARG A 698 -14.43 13.82 16.40
C ARG A 698 -14.22 12.49 17.09
N SER A 699 -13.53 11.56 16.44
CA SER A 699 -13.17 10.28 17.06
C SER A 699 -12.04 10.47 18.04
N ASN A 700 -12.19 9.94 19.26
CA ASN A 700 -11.21 10.02 20.34
C ASN A 700 -11.30 8.79 21.24
N PRO A 701 -10.35 8.54 22.16
CA PRO A 701 -10.34 7.40 23.07
C PRO A 701 -11.64 7.26 23.90
N ALA A 702 -12.19 8.39 24.40
CA ALA A 702 -13.39 8.36 25.22
C ALA A 702 -14.65 7.93 24.42
N THR A 703 -14.78 8.37 23.17
CA THR A 703 -15.90 7.98 22.30
C THR A 703 -15.79 6.54 21.83
N TYR A 704 -14.59 6.12 21.43
CA TYR A 704 -14.35 4.78 20.89
C TYR A 704 -14.59 3.67 21.95
N THR A 705 -14.09 3.86 23.16
CA THR A 705 -14.29 2.91 24.27
C THR A 705 -15.70 2.96 24.86
N GLY A 706 -16.54 3.87 24.41
CA GLY A 706 -17.86 4.13 24.98
C GLY A 706 -17.80 4.71 26.40
N LEU A 707 -16.65 5.25 26.82
CA LEU A 707 -16.48 5.92 28.11
C LEU A 707 -17.24 7.24 28.16
N PHE A 708 -17.37 7.92 27.03
CA PHE A 708 -18.01 9.24 26.96
C PHE A 708 -19.51 9.23 27.26
N THR A 709 -20.21 8.11 27.02
CA THR A 709 -21.65 7.99 27.31
C THR A 709 -21.95 8.13 28.81
N PRO A 710 -21.37 7.33 29.73
CA PRO A 710 -21.62 7.52 31.15
C PRO A 710 -21.12 8.86 31.71
N ILE A 711 -20.11 9.50 31.09
CA ILE A 711 -19.68 10.85 31.46
C ILE A 711 -20.78 11.86 31.09
N ARG A 712 -21.38 11.81 29.89
CA ARG A 712 -22.48 12.68 29.49
C ARG A 712 -23.73 12.48 30.36
N ASP A 713 -24.03 11.25 30.71
CA ASP A 713 -25.15 10.91 31.60
C ASP A 713 -24.93 11.54 32.99
N LEU A 714 -23.70 11.45 33.54
CA LEU A 714 -23.36 12.09 34.80
C LEU A 714 -23.58 13.61 34.72
N PHE A 715 -23.07 14.29 33.70
CA PHE A 715 -23.24 15.74 33.54
C PHE A 715 -24.72 16.15 33.42
N SER A 716 -25.56 15.36 32.75
CA SER A 716 -26.96 15.64 32.63
C SER A 716 -27.76 15.49 33.95
N GLN A 717 -27.20 14.73 34.90
CA GLN A 717 -27.81 14.51 36.21
C GLN A 717 -27.43 15.56 37.24
N LEU A 718 -26.52 16.46 36.94
CA LEU A 718 -26.15 17.55 37.84
C LEU A 718 -27.35 18.52 38.04
N SER A 719 -27.47 19.09 39.26
CA SER A 719 -28.57 19.96 39.64
C SER A 719 -28.75 21.12 38.66
N GLU A 720 -27.69 21.76 38.25
CA GLU A 720 -27.68 22.89 37.33
C GLU A 720 -28.13 22.48 35.90
N ALA A 721 -27.71 21.32 35.43
CA ALA A 721 -28.12 20.75 34.15
C ALA A 721 -29.62 20.41 34.14
N LYS A 722 -30.14 19.84 35.24
CA LYS A 722 -31.59 19.56 35.43
C LYS A 722 -32.44 20.83 35.45
N ILE A 723 -32.01 21.89 36.17
CA ILE A 723 -32.70 23.17 36.22
C ILE A 723 -32.81 23.76 34.79
N ARG A 724 -31.76 23.65 33.98
CA ARG A 724 -31.74 24.14 32.59
C ARG A 724 -32.36 23.17 31.59
N GLY A 725 -32.86 22.02 32.02
CA GLY A 725 -33.47 20.98 31.15
C GLY A 725 -32.48 20.31 30.18
N TYR A 726 -31.18 20.28 30.53
CA TYR A 726 -30.12 19.71 29.67
C TYR A 726 -30.15 18.20 29.74
N LYS A 727 -30.38 17.57 28.60
CA LYS A 727 -30.32 16.10 28.40
C LYS A 727 -28.91 15.67 28.03
N PRO A 728 -28.56 14.36 28.05
CA PRO A 728 -27.23 13.86 27.67
C PRO A 728 -26.74 14.30 26.27
N GLY A 729 -27.71 14.55 25.34
CA GLY A 729 -27.39 15.06 24.00
C GLY A 729 -26.75 16.44 23.99
N ARG A 730 -27.05 17.30 25.01
CA ARG A 730 -26.44 18.62 25.16
C ARG A 730 -24.92 18.54 25.39
N PHE A 731 -24.49 17.51 26.05
CA PHE A 731 -23.07 17.26 26.36
C PHE A 731 -22.34 16.46 25.27
N SER A 732 -22.97 16.30 24.07
CA SER A 732 -22.34 15.68 22.90
C SER A 732 -21.82 16.74 21.93
N PHE A 733 -20.55 16.70 21.59
CA PHE A 733 -19.98 17.58 20.55
C PHE A 733 -20.39 17.18 19.11
N ASN A 734 -21.10 16.05 18.93
CA ASN A 734 -21.61 15.60 17.63
C ASN A 734 -23.03 16.10 17.34
N VAL A 735 -23.75 16.56 18.34
CA VAL A 735 -25.20 16.91 18.25
C VAL A 735 -25.34 18.43 18.37
N LYS A 736 -26.22 19.00 17.54
CA LYS A 736 -26.58 20.43 17.64
C LYS A 736 -27.18 20.76 19.03
N GLY A 737 -26.94 21.98 19.48
CA GLY A 737 -27.45 22.51 20.73
C GLY A 737 -26.42 22.72 21.81
N GLY A 738 -25.46 21.81 22.00
CA GLY A 738 -24.39 21.97 23.00
C GLY A 738 -22.98 22.18 22.42
N ARG A 739 -22.80 21.84 21.16
CA ARG A 739 -21.51 21.97 20.43
C ARG A 739 -21.24 23.42 19.98
N CYS A 740 -20.00 23.75 19.75
CA CYS A 740 -19.65 24.96 19.02
C CYS A 740 -20.07 24.84 17.55
N GLU A 741 -20.93 25.72 17.08
CA GLU A 741 -21.44 25.67 15.70
C GLU A 741 -20.41 26.17 14.67
N ALA A 742 -19.42 27.00 15.06
CA ALA A 742 -18.37 27.47 14.16
C ALA A 742 -17.48 26.32 13.64
N CYS A 743 -17.04 25.42 14.54
CA CYS A 743 -16.28 24.23 14.18
C CYS A 743 -17.13 22.96 14.18
N GLN A 744 -18.43 23.05 14.39
CA GLN A 744 -19.37 21.94 14.46
C GLN A 744 -18.98 20.84 15.46
N GLY A 745 -18.22 21.19 16.50
CA GLY A 745 -17.73 20.27 17.53
C GLY A 745 -16.36 19.63 17.25
N ASP A 746 -15.70 19.96 16.16
CA ASP A 746 -14.37 19.44 15.84
C ASP A 746 -13.26 20.04 16.73
N GLY A 747 -13.47 21.25 17.26
CA GLY A 747 -12.47 22.02 18.01
C GLY A 747 -11.42 22.69 17.11
N ILE A 748 -11.32 22.25 15.87
CA ILE A 748 -10.42 22.76 14.83
C ILE A 748 -11.20 23.07 13.56
N ILE A 749 -10.65 23.91 12.70
CA ILE A 749 -11.18 24.23 11.38
C ILE A 749 -10.20 23.71 10.35
N LYS A 750 -10.66 22.90 9.43
CA LYS A 750 -9.88 22.40 8.30
C LYS A 750 -9.86 23.47 7.21
N ILE A 751 -8.68 23.89 6.80
CA ILE A 751 -8.47 24.77 5.65
C ILE A 751 -7.98 23.89 4.52
N GLU A 752 -8.82 23.67 3.50
CA GLU A 752 -8.45 22.86 2.33
C GLU A 752 -7.53 23.65 1.42
N MET A 753 -6.38 23.07 1.12
CA MET A 753 -5.36 23.63 0.25
C MET A 753 -5.26 22.77 -1.02
N HIS A 754 -5.72 23.29 -2.16
CA HIS A 754 -5.84 22.51 -3.42
C HIS A 754 -4.55 21.81 -3.90
N PHE A 755 -3.37 22.33 -3.58
CA PHE A 755 -2.08 21.78 -4.02
C PHE A 755 -1.13 21.43 -2.88
N LEU A 756 -1.52 21.70 -1.63
CA LEU A 756 -0.74 21.46 -0.42
C LEU A 756 -1.54 20.58 0.56
N PRO A 757 -0.90 19.96 1.54
CA PRO A 757 -1.62 19.28 2.61
C PRO A 757 -2.58 20.23 3.33
N ASP A 758 -3.75 19.71 3.70
CA ASP A 758 -4.74 20.48 4.44
C ASP A 758 -4.18 20.97 5.77
N VAL A 759 -4.46 22.22 6.11
CA VAL A 759 -4.04 22.85 7.37
C VAL A 759 -5.20 22.81 8.36
N TYR A 760 -4.91 22.42 9.60
CA TYR A 760 -5.87 22.39 10.69
C TYR A 760 -5.52 23.49 11.70
N VAL A 761 -6.45 24.42 11.90
CA VAL A 761 -6.29 25.58 12.81
C VAL A 761 -7.26 25.44 13.97
N THR A 762 -6.82 25.77 15.18
CA THR A 762 -7.68 25.79 16.36
C THR A 762 -8.87 26.76 16.15
N CYS A 763 -10.09 26.32 16.45
CA CYS A 763 -11.26 27.16 16.32
C CYS A 763 -11.20 28.38 17.23
N GLU A 764 -11.24 29.58 16.66
CA GLU A 764 -11.14 30.84 17.40
C GLU A 764 -12.30 31.06 18.37
N VAL A 765 -13.49 30.56 18.03
CA VAL A 765 -14.72 30.75 18.83
C VAL A 765 -14.69 29.91 20.12
N CYS A 766 -14.39 28.61 20.01
CA CYS A 766 -14.36 27.73 21.19
C CYS A 766 -12.96 27.47 21.73
N LYS A 767 -11.91 27.97 21.06
CA LYS A 767 -10.50 27.78 21.45
C LYS A 767 -10.16 26.32 21.73
N GLY A 768 -10.59 25.44 20.83
CA GLY A 768 -10.37 23.99 20.94
C GLY A 768 -11.38 23.24 21.83
N LYS A 769 -12.19 23.93 22.63
CA LYS A 769 -13.08 23.30 23.64
C LYS A 769 -14.30 22.55 23.08
N ARG A 770 -14.59 22.63 21.78
CA ARG A 770 -15.64 21.88 21.06
C ARG A 770 -17.09 22.25 21.41
N TYR A 771 -17.37 22.92 22.53
CA TYR A 771 -18.70 23.26 23.06
C TYR A 771 -18.99 24.75 23.03
N ASN A 772 -20.25 25.09 23.13
CA ASN A 772 -20.70 26.46 23.35
C ASN A 772 -20.52 26.85 24.84
N ARG A 773 -20.61 28.16 25.12
CA ARG A 773 -20.34 28.71 26.44
C ARG A 773 -21.30 28.18 27.52
N GLU A 774 -22.58 28.07 27.20
CA GLU A 774 -23.63 27.64 28.14
C GLU A 774 -23.42 26.17 28.58
N THR A 775 -22.96 25.29 27.69
CA THR A 775 -22.63 23.92 28.06
C THR A 775 -21.41 23.84 28.97
N LEU A 776 -20.40 24.71 28.75
CA LEU A 776 -19.19 24.76 29.56
C LEU A 776 -19.37 25.33 30.97
N GLU A 777 -20.52 26.02 31.24
CA GLU A 777 -20.85 26.51 32.58
C GLU A 777 -21.20 25.37 33.54
N ILE A 778 -21.73 24.23 33.01
CA ILE A 778 -22.05 23.05 33.82
C ILE A 778 -20.75 22.36 34.28
N LYS A 779 -20.56 22.26 35.57
CA LYS A 779 -19.32 21.75 36.17
C LYS A 779 -19.59 20.60 37.15
N TYR A 780 -18.78 19.53 37.04
CA TYR A 780 -18.69 18.48 38.04
C TYR A 780 -17.36 18.61 38.77
N LYS A 781 -17.38 18.73 40.09
CA LYS A 781 -16.16 18.99 40.92
C LYS A 781 -15.27 20.12 40.35
N GLY A 782 -15.92 21.22 39.88
CA GLY A 782 -15.22 22.37 39.33
C GLY A 782 -14.72 22.25 37.86
N LYS A 783 -14.87 21.10 37.21
CA LYS A 783 -14.45 20.85 35.83
C LYS A 783 -15.62 20.77 34.86
N SER A 784 -15.55 21.45 33.73
CA SER A 784 -16.50 21.33 32.60
C SER A 784 -16.30 20.04 31.83
N ILE A 785 -17.24 19.72 30.93
CA ILE A 785 -17.13 18.54 30.05
C ILE A 785 -15.91 18.63 29.12
N ALA A 786 -15.51 19.82 28.68
CA ALA A 786 -14.29 20.03 27.91
C ALA A 786 -13.03 19.77 28.74
N ASP A 787 -12.98 20.29 29.98
CA ASP A 787 -11.86 20.06 30.89
C ASP A 787 -11.69 18.55 31.18
N VAL A 788 -12.79 17.77 31.21
CA VAL A 788 -12.73 16.30 31.35
C VAL A 788 -12.15 15.64 30.09
N LEU A 789 -12.46 16.14 28.90
CA LEU A 789 -11.87 15.62 27.67
C LEU A 789 -10.37 15.93 27.57
N ASP A 790 -9.93 17.02 28.19
CA ASP A 790 -8.51 17.43 28.25
C ASP A 790 -7.72 16.69 29.33
N MET A 791 -8.39 15.97 30.24
CA MET A 791 -7.70 15.12 31.24
C MET A 791 -7.00 13.95 30.56
N THR A 792 -5.85 13.59 31.09
CA THR A 792 -5.23 12.29 30.81
C THR A 792 -6.05 11.15 31.40
N VAL A 793 -5.86 9.93 30.92
CA VAL A 793 -6.53 8.73 31.49
C VAL A 793 -6.19 8.58 32.97
N GLU A 794 -4.94 8.86 33.40
CA GLU A 794 -4.50 8.78 34.79
C GLU A 794 -5.23 9.80 35.67
N GLU A 795 -5.27 11.07 35.27
CA GLU A 795 -6.00 12.13 35.99
C GLU A 795 -7.49 11.83 36.08
N ALA A 796 -8.09 11.35 34.99
CA ALA A 796 -9.50 11.01 34.93
C ALA A 796 -9.82 9.81 35.83
N LEU A 797 -8.92 8.84 35.97
CA LEU A 797 -9.07 7.68 36.83
C LEU A 797 -9.16 8.09 38.31
N GLU A 798 -8.36 9.06 38.72
CA GLU A 798 -8.41 9.63 40.05
C GLU A 798 -9.66 10.49 40.26
N PHE A 799 -9.98 11.37 39.29
CA PHE A 799 -11.14 12.26 39.30
C PHE A 799 -12.46 11.54 39.43
N PHE A 800 -12.63 10.40 38.71
CA PHE A 800 -13.83 9.57 38.72
C PHE A 800 -13.71 8.33 39.63
N ALA A 801 -12.80 8.32 40.61
CA ALA A 801 -12.55 7.17 41.49
C ALA A 801 -13.81 6.59 42.16
N HIS A 802 -14.81 7.43 42.45
CA HIS A 802 -16.06 7.03 43.12
C HIS A 802 -17.23 6.67 42.15
N ILE A 803 -16.97 6.62 40.81
CA ILE A 803 -18.00 6.27 39.82
C ILE A 803 -17.62 4.95 39.14
N PRO A 804 -18.13 3.80 39.61
CA PRO A 804 -17.65 2.48 39.21
C PRO A 804 -17.67 2.21 37.72
N VAL A 805 -18.72 2.67 37.01
CA VAL A 805 -18.88 2.45 35.56
C VAL A 805 -17.81 3.19 34.75
N ILE A 806 -17.50 4.44 35.13
CA ILE A 806 -16.46 5.25 34.47
C ILE A 806 -15.09 4.70 34.84
N LYS A 807 -14.86 4.47 36.16
CA LYS A 807 -13.59 3.94 36.68
C LYS A 807 -13.16 2.64 35.99
N ARG A 808 -14.09 1.69 35.80
CA ARG A 808 -13.77 0.40 35.18
C ARG A 808 -13.26 0.59 33.75
N LYS A 809 -13.85 1.46 32.94
CA LYS A 809 -13.41 1.74 31.58
C LYS A 809 -12.07 2.49 31.54
N LEU A 810 -11.85 3.45 32.42
CA LEU A 810 -10.58 4.15 32.57
C LEU A 810 -9.48 3.19 33.01
N GLN A 811 -9.78 2.26 33.93
CA GLN A 811 -8.81 1.25 34.38
C GLN A 811 -8.34 0.37 33.22
N THR A 812 -9.20 -0.03 32.27
CA THR A 812 -8.78 -0.81 31.10
C THR A 812 -7.84 -0.03 30.19
N LEU A 813 -8.05 1.28 30.01
CA LEU A 813 -7.13 2.16 29.27
C LEU A 813 -5.79 2.30 29.99
N TYR A 814 -5.81 2.44 31.31
CA TYR A 814 -4.60 2.52 32.12
C TYR A 814 -3.79 1.21 32.08
N ASP A 815 -4.46 0.07 32.20
CA ASP A 815 -3.86 -1.28 32.21
C ASP A 815 -3.13 -1.61 30.90
N VAL A 816 -3.56 -1.05 29.77
CA VAL A 816 -2.86 -1.21 28.49
C VAL A 816 -1.71 -0.21 28.28
N GLY A 817 -1.34 0.55 29.34
CA GLY A 817 -0.24 1.50 29.28
C GLY A 817 -0.57 2.85 28.63
N LEU A 818 -1.86 3.23 28.57
CA LEU A 818 -2.32 4.49 27.98
C LEU A 818 -2.68 5.56 29.04
N GLY A 819 -2.07 5.52 30.22
CA GLY A 819 -2.31 6.48 31.29
C GLY A 819 -2.07 7.92 30.90
N TYR A 820 -1.14 8.17 29.97
CA TYR A 820 -0.68 9.49 29.54
C TYR A 820 -1.51 10.16 28.43
N ILE A 821 -2.34 9.41 27.68
CA ILE A 821 -3.14 10.00 26.60
C ILE A 821 -4.33 10.78 27.16
N HIS A 822 -4.73 11.85 26.44
CA HIS A 822 -5.91 12.63 26.79
C HIS A 822 -7.19 11.93 26.31
N LEU A 823 -8.27 12.00 27.11
CA LEU A 823 -9.55 11.37 26.78
C LEU A 823 -10.13 11.89 25.46
N GLY A 824 -9.98 13.17 25.17
CA GLY A 824 -10.44 13.87 23.97
C GLY A 824 -9.40 13.93 22.84
N GLN A 825 -8.24 13.27 22.96
CA GLN A 825 -7.20 13.26 21.93
C GLN A 825 -7.76 12.77 20.60
N GLN A 826 -7.50 13.49 19.52
CA GLN A 826 -8.03 13.14 18.21
C GLN A 826 -7.45 11.82 17.71
N ALA A 827 -8.29 10.99 17.09
CA ALA A 827 -7.87 9.69 16.54
C ALA A 827 -6.73 9.80 15.52
N THR A 828 -6.66 10.93 14.81
CA THR A 828 -5.64 11.22 13.79
C THR A 828 -4.26 11.56 14.35
N THR A 829 -4.18 11.89 15.66
CA THR A 829 -2.92 12.22 16.36
C THR A 829 -2.36 11.04 17.15
N LEU A 830 -3.11 9.95 17.26
CA LEU A 830 -2.64 8.72 17.90
C LEU A 830 -1.68 7.98 16.98
N SER A 831 -0.62 7.42 17.54
CA SER A 831 0.24 6.46 16.84
C SER A 831 -0.53 5.15 16.55
N GLY A 832 -0.04 4.35 15.59
CA GLY A 832 -0.66 3.06 15.28
C GLY A 832 -0.76 2.14 16.49
N GLY A 833 0.29 2.07 17.31
CA GLY A 833 0.30 1.28 18.55
C GLY A 833 -0.64 1.82 19.63
N GLU A 834 -0.79 3.13 19.77
CA GLU A 834 -1.78 3.74 20.68
C GLU A 834 -3.21 3.43 20.24
N ALA A 835 -3.51 3.58 18.95
CA ALA A 835 -4.81 3.24 18.39
C ALA A 835 -5.17 1.76 18.64
N GLN A 836 -4.23 0.85 18.43
CA GLN A 836 -4.38 -0.57 18.68
C GLN A 836 -4.66 -0.86 20.17
N ARG A 837 -3.93 -0.22 21.08
CA ARG A 837 -4.15 -0.37 22.53
C ARG A 837 -5.51 0.22 22.99
N VAL A 838 -5.99 1.30 22.37
CA VAL A 838 -7.35 1.80 22.63
C VAL A 838 -8.40 0.78 22.19
N LYS A 839 -8.22 0.12 21.03
CA LYS A 839 -9.11 -0.95 20.56
C LYS A 839 -9.09 -2.13 21.56
N LEU A 840 -7.92 -2.54 21.98
CA LEU A 840 -7.76 -3.61 22.98
C LEU A 840 -8.46 -3.26 24.31
N ALA A 841 -8.31 -2.04 24.82
CA ALA A 841 -8.98 -1.57 26.03
C ALA A 841 -10.52 -1.57 25.89
N ALA A 842 -11.03 -1.21 24.72
CA ALA A 842 -12.46 -1.26 24.44
C ALA A 842 -13.01 -2.69 24.52
N GLU A 843 -12.29 -3.68 23.97
CA GLU A 843 -12.69 -5.10 24.03
C GLU A 843 -12.55 -5.67 25.44
N LEU A 844 -11.52 -5.33 26.19
CA LEU A 844 -11.33 -5.74 27.59
C LEU A 844 -12.46 -5.27 28.50
N SER A 845 -13.07 -4.13 28.17
CA SER A 845 -14.17 -3.56 28.97
C SER A 845 -15.49 -4.34 28.83
N LYS A 846 -15.58 -5.24 27.81
CA LYS A 846 -16.77 -6.07 27.53
C LYS A 846 -16.75 -7.36 28.35
N VAL A 847 -17.90 -7.99 28.48
CA VAL A 847 -18.00 -9.32 29.11
C VAL A 847 -17.44 -10.37 28.15
N ALA A 848 -16.47 -11.14 28.61
CA ALA A 848 -15.86 -12.22 27.83
C ALA A 848 -16.72 -13.48 27.89
N THR A 849 -16.93 -14.15 26.75
CA THR A 849 -17.64 -15.45 26.67
C THR A 849 -16.71 -16.64 26.88
N GLY A 850 -15.39 -16.44 26.78
CA GLY A 850 -14.38 -17.50 26.87
C GLY A 850 -14.18 -18.28 25.55
N ARG A 851 -14.87 -17.92 24.47
CA ARG A 851 -14.79 -18.56 23.15
C ARG A 851 -14.48 -17.56 22.02
N THR A 852 -13.92 -16.41 22.37
CA THR A 852 -13.56 -15.37 21.40
C THR A 852 -12.12 -15.58 20.93
N VAL A 853 -11.90 -15.46 19.61
CA VAL A 853 -10.56 -15.42 19.00
C VAL A 853 -10.18 -13.95 18.79
N TYR A 854 -9.10 -13.53 19.43
CA TYR A 854 -8.48 -12.22 19.22
C TYR A 854 -7.30 -12.36 18.29
N ILE A 855 -7.22 -11.54 17.26
CA ILE A 855 -6.10 -11.45 16.32
C ILE A 855 -5.45 -10.08 16.48
N LEU A 856 -4.14 -10.07 16.74
CA LEU A 856 -3.35 -8.85 16.90
C LEU A 856 -2.17 -8.86 15.92
N ASP A 857 -1.98 -7.75 15.22
CA ASP A 857 -0.86 -7.59 14.28
C ASP A 857 0.18 -6.65 14.88
N GLU A 858 1.38 -7.18 15.19
CA GLU A 858 2.54 -6.49 15.75
C GLU A 858 2.19 -5.52 16.91
N PRO A 859 1.55 -6.00 18.00
CA PRO A 859 1.07 -5.13 19.05
C PRO A 859 2.17 -4.50 19.92
N THR A 860 3.43 -4.91 19.78
CA THR A 860 4.57 -4.33 20.50
C THR A 860 5.21 -3.15 19.79
N THR A 861 4.69 -2.76 18.63
CA THR A 861 5.17 -1.60 17.86
C THR A 861 5.18 -0.33 18.72
N GLY A 862 6.33 0.33 18.80
CA GLY A 862 6.51 1.57 19.57
C GLY A 862 6.51 1.41 21.08
N LEU A 863 6.68 0.19 21.58
CA LEU A 863 6.64 -0.10 23.01
C LEU A 863 8.03 -0.33 23.60
N HIS A 864 8.28 0.35 24.73
CA HIS A 864 9.41 0.04 25.60
C HIS A 864 9.19 -1.31 26.31
N PHE A 865 10.26 -1.96 26.75
CA PHE A 865 10.21 -3.26 27.47
C PHE A 865 9.19 -3.31 28.62
N GLU A 866 9.06 -2.25 29.43
CA GLU A 866 8.08 -2.18 30.51
C GLU A 866 6.64 -2.15 29.99
N ASP A 867 6.39 -1.42 28.87
CA ASP A 867 5.09 -1.37 28.21
C ASP A 867 4.71 -2.75 27.62
N ILE A 868 5.69 -3.48 27.07
CA ILE A 868 5.52 -4.86 26.58
C ILE A 868 5.11 -5.78 27.73
N LYS A 869 5.75 -5.65 28.88
CA LYS A 869 5.39 -6.43 30.08
C LYS A 869 3.95 -6.18 30.51
N MET A 870 3.50 -4.92 30.51
CA MET A 870 2.10 -4.58 30.81
C MET A 870 1.15 -5.17 29.78
N LEU A 871 1.45 -5.04 28.48
CA LEU A 871 0.66 -5.63 27.40
C LEU A 871 0.53 -7.15 27.54
N LEU A 872 1.63 -7.85 27.78
CA LEU A 872 1.61 -9.30 28.02
C LEU A 872 0.73 -9.68 29.22
N GLY A 873 0.74 -8.89 30.30
CA GLY A 873 -0.18 -9.06 31.42
C GLY A 873 -1.64 -8.98 31.01
N VAL A 874 -1.97 -8.09 30.09
CA VAL A 874 -3.32 -7.93 29.54
C VAL A 874 -3.70 -9.10 28.63
N LEU A 875 -2.82 -9.50 27.70
CA LEU A 875 -3.06 -10.63 26.80
C LEU A 875 -3.24 -11.94 27.59
N ASN A 876 -2.42 -12.16 28.60
CA ASN A 876 -2.55 -13.31 29.49
C ASN A 876 -3.91 -13.34 30.21
N ARG A 877 -4.41 -12.21 30.73
CA ARG A 877 -5.76 -12.12 31.33
C ARG A 877 -6.88 -12.47 30.33
N LEU A 878 -6.72 -12.17 29.04
CA LEU A 878 -7.69 -12.60 28.02
C LEU A 878 -7.68 -14.11 27.84
N VAL A 879 -6.50 -14.71 27.75
CA VAL A 879 -6.34 -16.17 27.62
C VAL A 879 -6.82 -16.90 28.87
N ASP A 880 -6.52 -16.38 30.06
CA ASP A 880 -6.96 -16.96 31.34
C ASP A 880 -8.49 -16.99 31.52
N LYS A 881 -9.21 -16.15 30.76
CA LYS A 881 -10.69 -16.18 30.64
C LYS A 881 -11.20 -17.23 29.65
N GLY A 882 -10.35 -18.08 29.08
CA GLY A 882 -10.68 -19.12 28.12
C GLY A 882 -10.59 -18.70 26.63
N ASN A 883 -10.32 -17.44 26.33
CA ASN A 883 -10.22 -16.96 24.95
C ASN A 883 -8.93 -17.43 24.27
N THR A 884 -8.91 -17.40 22.94
CA THR A 884 -7.71 -17.64 22.14
C THR A 884 -7.15 -16.31 21.68
N VAL A 885 -5.86 -16.10 21.82
CA VAL A 885 -5.17 -14.88 21.37
C VAL A 885 -4.11 -15.28 20.35
N ILE A 886 -4.25 -14.81 19.10
CA ILE A 886 -3.30 -15.04 18.02
C ILE A 886 -2.57 -13.72 17.78
N VAL A 887 -1.27 -13.71 17.86
CA VAL A 887 -0.43 -12.51 17.72
C VAL A 887 0.59 -12.75 16.62
N ILE A 888 0.61 -11.86 15.61
CA ILE A 888 1.74 -11.78 14.66
C ILE A 888 2.83 -10.96 15.34
N GLU A 889 4.03 -11.53 15.56
CA GLU A 889 5.09 -10.85 16.29
C GLU A 889 6.50 -11.25 15.88
N HIS A 890 7.42 -10.29 16.11
CA HIS A 890 8.87 -10.45 15.95
C HIS A 890 9.66 -10.23 17.24
N ASN A 891 9.01 -9.64 18.25
CA ASN A 891 9.63 -9.36 19.53
C ASN A 891 9.89 -10.66 20.33
N LEU A 892 11.17 -10.91 20.64
CA LEU A 892 11.60 -12.14 21.33
C LEU A 892 10.98 -12.29 22.73
N ASP A 893 10.71 -11.20 23.45
CA ASP A 893 10.09 -11.25 24.78
C ASP A 893 8.64 -11.75 24.70
N VAL A 894 7.91 -11.40 23.63
CA VAL A 894 6.56 -11.94 23.38
C VAL A 894 6.65 -13.40 22.96
N ILE A 895 7.54 -13.70 22.02
CA ILE A 895 7.69 -15.06 21.46
C ILE A 895 8.08 -16.06 22.58
N LYS A 896 9.02 -15.71 23.48
CA LYS A 896 9.42 -16.61 24.58
C LYS A 896 8.31 -16.86 25.61
N THR A 897 7.31 -15.94 25.70
CA THR A 897 6.18 -16.08 26.63
C THR A 897 4.98 -16.80 26.02
N ALA A 898 4.97 -17.11 24.74
CA ALA A 898 3.88 -17.78 24.03
C ALA A 898 3.61 -19.19 24.58
N ASP A 899 2.35 -19.64 24.53
CA ASP A 899 1.99 -21.05 24.79
C ASP A 899 2.21 -21.91 23.56
N TRP A 900 2.11 -21.30 22.34
CA TRP A 900 2.27 -21.98 21.06
C TRP A 900 2.84 -21.03 20.02
N ILE A 901 3.74 -21.52 19.20
CA ILE A 901 4.35 -20.77 18.07
C ILE A 901 3.99 -21.45 16.76
N ILE A 902 3.77 -20.64 15.74
CA ILE A 902 3.68 -21.03 14.33
C ILE A 902 4.71 -20.18 13.57
N ASP A 903 5.79 -20.82 13.13
CA ASP A 903 6.89 -20.14 12.42
C ASP A 903 6.80 -20.36 10.91
N LEU A 904 6.67 -19.25 10.14
CA LEU A 904 6.58 -19.26 8.69
C LEU A 904 7.92 -18.88 8.06
N GLY A 905 8.25 -19.54 6.97
CA GLY A 905 9.50 -19.29 6.26
C GLY A 905 9.69 -20.22 5.06
N PRO A 906 10.95 -20.64 4.81
CA PRO A 906 12.19 -20.23 5.50
C PRO A 906 12.61 -18.80 5.16
N GLU A 907 12.24 -18.28 3.97
CA GLU A 907 12.59 -16.96 3.47
C GLU A 907 11.34 -16.11 3.19
N GLY A 908 11.52 -14.88 2.70
CA GLY A 908 10.43 -14.04 2.23
C GLY A 908 10.03 -14.30 0.77
N GLY A 909 8.86 -13.79 0.35
CA GLY A 909 8.37 -13.89 -1.03
C GLY A 909 8.12 -15.33 -1.49
N ASP A 910 8.48 -15.64 -2.74
CA ASP A 910 8.24 -16.95 -3.35
C ASP A 910 9.01 -18.10 -2.70
N ALA A 911 10.13 -17.83 -2.07
CA ALA A 911 10.91 -18.81 -1.30
C ALA A 911 10.33 -19.07 0.10
N GLY A 912 9.35 -18.27 0.53
CA GLY A 912 8.63 -18.44 1.78
C GLY A 912 7.30 -19.19 1.64
N GLY A 913 6.34 -18.85 2.48
CA GLY A 913 4.99 -19.36 2.43
C GLY A 913 4.83 -20.81 2.88
N ARG A 914 5.73 -21.30 3.74
CA ARG A 914 5.70 -22.64 4.33
C ARG A 914 5.75 -22.55 5.85
N ILE A 915 5.21 -23.56 6.53
CA ILE A 915 5.43 -23.73 7.96
C ILE A 915 6.79 -24.39 8.17
N VAL A 916 7.66 -23.73 8.92
CA VAL A 916 9.00 -24.22 9.26
C VAL A 916 8.94 -24.99 10.57
N ALA A 917 8.23 -24.47 11.58
CA ALA A 917 8.09 -25.08 12.88
C ALA A 917 6.74 -24.72 13.52
N THR A 918 6.18 -25.65 14.31
CA THR A 918 5.05 -25.40 15.21
C THR A 918 5.29 -26.09 16.54
N GLY A 919 4.86 -25.48 17.63
CA GLY A 919 5.02 -26.08 18.96
C GLY A 919 5.20 -25.04 20.05
N THR A 920 5.61 -25.46 21.23
CA THR A 920 6.02 -24.56 22.31
C THR A 920 7.35 -23.87 21.95
N PRO A 921 7.68 -22.72 22.55
CA PRO A 921 8.97 -22.06 22.32
C PRO A 921 10.19 -22.98 22.46
N GLU A 922 10.14 -23.89 23.39
CA GLU A 922 11.21 -24.87 23.64
C GLU A 922 11.34 -25.85 22.46
N GLN A 923 10.22 -26.36 21.94
CA GLN A 923 10.19 -27.24 20.76
C GLN A 923 10.67 -26.54 19.48
N VAL A 924 10.22 -25.31 19.26
CA VAL A 924 10.66 -24.52 18.11
C VAL A 924 12.16 -24.20 18.17
N ALA A 925 12.72 -23.99 19.36
CA ALA A 925 14.15 -23.76 19.57
C ALA A 925 15.02 -24.95 19.15
N GLU A 926 14.49 -26.16 19.06
CA GLU A 926 15.21 -27.36 18.59
C GLU A 926 15.27 -27.48 17.08
N VAL A 927 14.40 -26.77 16.36
CA VAL A 927 14.33 -26.82 14.88
C VAL A 927 15.43 -25.94 14.27
N LYS A 928 16.41 -26.55 13.62
CA LYS A 928 17.58 -25.86 13.06
C LYS A 928 17.24 -24.93 11.89
N GLU A 929 16.23 -25.27 11.10
CA GLU A 929 15.76 -24.51 9.95
C GLU A 929 14.99 -23.25 10.33
N SER A 930 14.50 -23.18 11.58
CA SER A 930 13.79 -22.02 12.10
C SER A 930 14.77 -20.93 12.53
N TYR A 931 14.78 -19.81 11.83
CA TYR A 931 15.53 -18.63 12.28
C TYR A 931 15.03 -18.13 13.64
N THR A 932 13.73 -18.05 13.83
CA THR A 932 13.14 -17.72 15.13
C THR A 932 13.60 -18.68 16.21
N GLY A 933 13.60 -19.98 15.93
CA GLY A 933 14.07 -21.03 16.85
C GLY A 933 15.54 -20.84 17.29
N GLN A 934 16.42 -20.44 16.36
CA GLN A 934 17.83 -20.15 16.67
C GLN A 934 17.99 -18.98 17.65
N PHE A 935 17.20 -17.91 17.52
CA PHE A 935 17.24 -16.76 18.44
C PHE A 935 16.63 -17.12 19.81
N ILE A 936 15.51 -17.85 19.82
CA ILE A 936 14.87 -18.31 21.06
C ILE A 936 15.83 -19.23 21.84
N ARG A 937 16.51 -20.16 21.18
CA ARG A 937 17.49 -21.06 21.81
C ARG A 937 18.55 -20.30 22.61
N ARG A 938 19.18 -19.29 21.96
CA ARG A 938 20.20 -18.47 22.63
C ARG A 938 19.65 -17.75 23.87
N LEU A 939 18.40 -17.29 23.78
CA LEU A 939 17.74 -16.60 24.89
C LEU A 939 17.40 -17.54 26.03
N LEU A 940 16.89 -18.76 25.76
CA LEU A 940 16.58 -19.79 26.73
C LEU A 940 17.85 -20.30 27.45
N GLU A 941 18.93 -20.50 26.69
CA GLU A 941 20.24 -20.91 27.24
C GLU A 941 20.81 -19.82 28.17
N LYS A 942 20.75 -18.54 27.79
CA LYS A 942 21.19 -17.42 28.63
C LYS A 942 20.40 -17.34 29.93
N GLU A 943 19.07 -17.44 29.89
CA GLU A 943 18.24 -17.39 31.11
C GLU A 943 18.39 -18.63 31.98
N SER A 944 18.67 -19.82 31.42
CA SER A 944 18.94 -21.03 32.19
C SER A 944 20.31 -20.96 32.87
N ALA A 945 21.32 -20.44 32.24
CA ALA A 945 22.66 -20.25 32.82
C ALA A 945 22.66 -19.25 33.99
N GLU A 946 21.86 -18.19 33.90
CA GLU A 946 21.72 -17.17 34.96
C GLU A 946 20.83 -17.63 36.14
N SER A 947 19.98 -18.64 35.92
CA SER A 947 19.10 -19.19 36.98
C SER A 947 19.81 -20.21 37.92
N VAL A 948 21.03 -20.64 37.59
CA VAL A 948 21.84 -21.48 38.44
C VAL A 948 22.45 -20.57 39.53
N PRO A 949 22.07 -20.71 40.81
CA PRO A 949 22.71 -19.94 41.88
C PRO A 949 24.20 -20.29 41.87
N THR A 950 25.08 -19.28 41.74
CA THR A 950 26.48 -19.41 42.12
C THR A 950 26.55 -19.77 43.60
N SER A 951 26.44 -21.05 43.86
CA SER A 951 26.75 -21.58 45.19
C SER A 951 28.26 -21.61 45.34
N ALA A 952 28.74 -20.77 46.22
CA ALA A 952 29.97 -20.88 46.96
C ALA A 952 31.31 -20.55 46.26
N ALA A 953 31.87 -19.40 46.54
CA ALA A 953 33.20 -19.40 47.08
C ALA A 953 33.30 -18.37 48.18
#